data_45b8e559f7693e7e7dbd76f0db450006
#
_entry.id   45b8e559f7693e7e7dbd76f0db450006
#
_cell.length_a   1.000
_cell.length_b   1.000
_cell.length_c   1.000
_cell.angle_alpha   90.00
_cell.angle_beta   90.00
_cell.angle_gamma   90.00
#
_symmetry.space_group_name_H-M   'P 1'
#
loop_
_entity.id
_entity.type
_entity.pdbx_description
1 polymer ?
#
loop_
_entity_poly.entity_id
_entity_poly.type
_entity_poly.pdbx_seq_one_letter_code
_entity_poly.pdbx_strand_id
1 'polypeptide(L)'
;MDNRAALNPKHSVIVEACAGSGKTWLLVSRVLRLLLAGVKPGEILAITFTRKAAQEMQARLNEWLHFLATHSDDEVHTFLQAREMYEVDAGIMARARNLYRESLLMQPGITINTFHGWFMQIAQGAPLNSNMPLGMNLLEHTSTLQDEAWQEFTDNLQAAPESETSLALQWLFAEYGLHNTQILLNNFLHKRAEWWAYVGERNDGQGDAVAFALQQLRDEFGVEASVDPIAELFADDTLQHAINNFSAVLATDGTDKQRRAADSLQAFSALADIQQRYTQITQCLYTRADEPRIFTPTKKQNAESFISAHEVLLNTMQVARDAIMARALLRLNAAALRCGATLLQHYQDIKSRQQQIDFVDVEWQVCHLLRQSDYAEYMQYKLDSRYSHVLLDEFQDTNPVQWQVLQAWFAAAEAVQSRPTVFVVGDPKQSIYRFRRADARLFGEVSGWLQNNFDARYLSQNITRRNAPAILKVVNKIFGQHPNGFTDFETHIAHQTTLPGKVAVLPLLEFAAEPDVPALKVSQLRHPLFTARAEKQSDNRELEASQFAEKIINIVTHWQVSDGSGVPRPAEFSDIMVLVRKRLHLQIYEHALRQRHIPFLTSRRGGLLNTLETEDMQALLTFLITPFADLELAQTLRSPLFACTDADLMQLAASSISTGGSQPKHGSWWQRLQQLAAHKQVSPELLRAHQFLSGWIKLADKLPVHDLLDHIYFEADVVHRYVAALPVELHELVRANLQAFMGIALNVDAGRY
;
A
#
# COMPACT_ATOMS: atom_id res chain seq x y z
N MET A 1 20.08 26.64 -4.20
CA MET A 1 18.80 27.15 -4.75
C MET A 1 18.67 28.63 -4.48
N ASP A 2 18.13 29.39 -5.42
CA ASP A 2 17.75 30.78 -5.20
C ASP A 2 16.41 30.87 -4.47
N ASN A 3 16.46 30.97 -3.14
CA ASN A 3 15.26 31.09 -2.30
C ASN A 3 14.42 32.32 -2.67
N ARG A 4 15.04 33.39 -3.14
CA ARG A 4 14.34 34.62 -3.55
C ARG A 4 13.45 34.34 -4.77
N ALA A 5 13.92 33.55 -5.74
CA ALA A 5 13.13 33.15 -6.89
C ALA A 5 11.97 32.20 -6.47
N ALA A 6 12.25 31.24 -5.59
CA ALA A 6 11.23 30.31 -5.09
C ALA A 6 10.10 31.00 -4.33
N LEU A 7 10.43 32.02 -3.55
CA LEU A 7 9.49 32.72 -2.68
C LEU A 7 8.78 33.92 -3.35
N ASN A 8 9.09 34.23 -4.61
CA ASN A 8 8.46 35.36 -5.32
C ASN A 8 6.98 35.05 -5.63
N PRO A 9 6.02 35.77 -5.02
CA PRO A 9 4.60 35.48 -5.16
C PRO A 9 4.04 35.64 -6.59
N LYS A 10 4.75 36.35 -7.47
CA LYS A 10 4.29 36.68 -8.85
C LYS A 10 4.55 35.56 -9.86
N HIS A 11 5.39 34.57 -9.54
CA HIS A 11 5.80 33.54 -10.50
C HIS A 11 5.32 32.15 -10.05
N SER A 12 4.96 31.34 -11.01
CA SER A 12 4.81 29.90 -10.79
C SER A 12 6.19 29.26 -10.63
N VAL A 13 6.32 28.30 -9.70
CA VAL A 13 7.62 27.69 -9.37
C VAL A 13 7.44 26.20 -9.06
N ILE A 14 8.37 25.41 -9.54
CA ILE A 14 8.48 23.99 -9.22
C ILE A 14 9.79 23.79 -8.46
N VAL A 15 9.71 23.16 -7.31
CA VAL A 15 10.88 22.90 -6.45
C VAL A 15 11.06 21.41 -6.28
N GLU A 16 12.09 20.86 -6.91
CA GLU A 16 12.56 19.52 -6.55
C GLU A 16 13.49 19.65 -5.34
N ALA A 17 13.06 19.12 -4.20
CA ALA A 17 13.70 19.37 -2.93
C ALA A 17 13.94 18.08 -2.15
N CYS A 18 15.21 17.75 -1.89
CA CYS A 18 15.59 16.54 -1.15
C CYS A 18 15.05 16.51 0.30
N ALA A 19 15.15 15.35 0.96
CA ALA A 19 14.75 15.18 2.34
C ALA A 19 15.50 16.13 3.27
N GLY A 20 14.75 16.85 4.13
CA GLY A 20 15.34 17.78 5.08
C GLY A 20 15.85 19.10 4.50
N SER A 21 15.51 19.42 3.26
CA SER A 21 15.85 20.70 2.61
C SER A 21 15.03 21.89 3.09
N GLY A 22 13.92 21.64 3.82
CA GLY A 22 13.03 22.68 4.32
C GLY A 22 11.79 22.92 3.45
N LYS A 23 11.24 21.91 2.76
CA LYS A 23 10.04 22.00 1.92
C LYS A 23 8.88 22.74 2.61
N THR A 24 8.50 22.33 3.81
CA THR A 24 7.42 22.94 4.58
C THR A 24 7.71 24.40 4.94
N TRP A 25 8.98 24.72 5.24
CA TRP A 25 9.40 26.11 5.49
C TRP A 25 9.21 26.97 4.24
N LEU A 26 9.56 26.46 3.07
CA LEU A 26 9.36 27.15 1.79
C LEU A 26 7.88 27.42 1.51
N LEU A 27 7.02 26.41 1.71
CA LEU A 27 5.58 26.54 1.51
C LEU A 27 4.96 27.58 2.43
N VAL A 28 5.22 27.50 3.75
CA VAL A 28 4.67 28.45 4.70
C VAL A 28 5.26 29.87 4.50
N SER A 29 6.55 29.97 4.10
CA SER A 29 7.15 31.25 3.74
C SER A 29 6.50 31.86 2.50
N ARG A 30 6.15 31.05 1.51
CA ARG A 30 5.43 31.47 0.31
C ARG A 30 4.03 31.98 0.67
N VAL A 31 3.27 31.25 1.50
CA VAL A 31 1.95 31.68 2.00
C VAL A 31 2.07 33.02 2.72
N LEU A 32 3.04 33.16 3.63
CA LEU A 32 3.27 34.42 4.34
C LEU A 32 3.58 35.59 3.40
N ARG A 33 4.41 35.37 2.39
CA ARG A 33 4.73 36.42 1.40
C ARG A 33 3.53 36.82 0.53
N LEU A 34 2.65 35.88 0.20
CA LEU A 34 1.37 36.17 -0.47
C LEU A 34 0.50 37.07 0.39
N LEU A 35 0.33 36.74 1.67
CA LEU A 35 -0.45 37.57 2.61
C LEU A 35 0.16 38.98 2.78
N LEU A 36 1.48 39.08 2.92
CA LEU A 36 2.19 40.35 3.01
C LEU A 36 2.12 41.16 1.71
N ALA A 37 1.99 40.52 0.57
CA ALA A 37 1.74 41.16 -0.72
C ALA A 37 0.29 41.67 -0.88
N GLY A 38 -0.62 41.35 0.09
CA GLY A 38 -2.00 41.80 0.09
C GLY A 38 -3.00 40.82 -0.50
N VAL A 39 -2.59 39.59 -0.77
CA VAL A 39 -3.47 38.51 -1.20
C VAL A 39 -4.42 38.16 -0.04
N LYS A 40 -5.72 38.01 -0.34
CA LYS A 40 -6.71 37.64 0.67
C LYS A 40 -6.54 36.16 1.05
N PRO A 41 -6.73 35.80 2.33
CA PRO A 41 -6.62 34.41 2.79
C PRO A 41 -7.43 33.42 1.94
N GLY A 42 -8.65 33.74 1.57
CA GLY A 42 -9.53 32.87 0.78
C GLY A 42 -9.07 32.61 -0.66
N GLU A 43 -8.13 33.40 -1.18
CA GLU A 43 -7.58 33.25 -2.53
C GLU A 43 -6.42 32.26 -2.58
N ILE A 44 -6.01 31.69 -1.42
CA ILE A 44 -4.90 30.77 -1.30
C ILE A 44 -5.40 29.34 -1.05
N LEU A 45 -5.00 28.41 -1.93
CA LEU A 45 -5.22 26.98 -1.80
C LEU A 45 -3.88 26.28 -1.56
N ALA A 46 -3.73 25.60 -0.44
CA ALA A 46 -2.58 24.75 -0.16
C ALA A 46 -3.04 23.29 0.02
N ILE A 47 -2.50 22.40 -0.80
CA ILE A 47 -2.84 20.97 -0.78
C ILE A 47 -1.61 20.19 -0.34
N THR A 48 -1.83 19.26 0.60
CA THR A 48 -0.81 18.32 1.09
C THR A 48 -1.35 16.89 1.08
N PHE A 49 -0.47 15.91 1.26
CA PHE A 49 -0.85 14.50 1.16
C PHE A 49 -1.60 13.98 2.40
N THR A 50 -1.26 14.45 3.61
CA THR A 50 -1.85 13.94 4.86
C THR A 50 -2.56 15.02 5.67
N ARG A 51 -3.61 14.62 6.42
CA ARG A 51 -4.29 15.51 7.38
C ARG A 51 -3.32 16.09 8.41
N LYS A 52 -2.35 15.27 8.87
CA LYS A 52 -1.33 15.70 9.82
C LYS A 52 -0.43 16.80 9.24
N ALA A 53 0.04 16.65 7.99
CA ALA A 53 0.84 17.67 7.32
C ALA A 53 0.06 18.99 7.13
N ALA A 54 -1.23 18.90 6.80
CA ALA A 54 -2.09 20.08 6.73
C ALA A 54 -2.20 20.80 8.10
N GLN A 55 -2.40 20.05 9.17
CA GLN A 55 -2.43 20.60 10.53
C GLN A 55 -1.09 21.21 10.97
N GLU A 56 0.03 20.56 10.65
CA GLU A 56 1.38 21.09 10.95
C GLU A 56 1.65 22.38 10.16
N MET A 57 1.24 22.46 8.90
CA MET A 57 1.35 23.68 8.08
C MET A 57 0.51 24.81 8.68
N GLN A 58 -0.74 24.52 9.05
CA GLN A 58 -1.65 25.48 9.68
C GLN A 58 -1.11 25.98 11.03
N ALA A 59 -0.63 25.05 11.88
CA ALA A 59 -0.05 25.41 13.20
C ALA A 59 1.17 26.31 13.04
N ARG A 60 2.09 25.97 12.12
CA ARG A 60 3.29 26.76 11.86
C ARG A 60 2.96 28.15 11.29
N LEU A 61 1.97 28.22 10.40
CA LEU A 61 1.52 29.52 9.89
C LEU A 61 0.96 30.39 11.03
N ASN A 62 0.09 29.82 11.86
CA ASN A 62 -0.47 30.52 13.01
C ASN A 62 0.59 31.00 14.01
N GLU A 63 1.59 30.17 14.30
CA GLU A 63 2.75 30.51 15.12
C GLU A 63 3.50 31.74 14.53
N TRP A 64 3.75 31.73 13.24
CA TRP A 64 4.45 32.83 12.56
C TRP A 64 3.63 34.13 12.52
N LEU A 65 2.32 34.03 12.27
CA LEU A 65 1.43 35.19 12.31
C LEU A 65 1.34 35.78 13.71
N HIS A 66 1.30 34.93 14.75
CA HIS A 66 1.34 35.36 16.15
C HIS A 66 2.68 36.03 16.48
N PHE A 67 3.81 35.45 16.02
CA PHE A 67 5.13 36.05 16.17
C PHE A 67 5.18 37.47 15.58
N LEU A 68 4.70 37.66 14.34
CA LEU A 68 4.65 38.96 13.70
C LEU A 68 3.80 39.99 14.47
N ALA A 69 2.76 39.55 15.16
CA ALA A 69 1.88 40.42 15.94
C ALA A 69 2.47 40.85 17.29
N THR A 70 3.34 40.02 17.91
CA THR A 70 3.70 40.16 19.34
C THR A 70 5.16 40.57 19.60
N HIS A 71 6.10 40.30 18.67
CA HIS A 71 7.52 40.57 18.87
C HIS A 71 7.91 42.02 18.47
N SER A 72 9.11 42.44 18.83
CA SER A 72 9.63 43.78 18.50
C SER A 72 9.79 43.97 16.97
N ASP A 73 9.90 45.22 16.51
CA ASP A 73 10.07 45.52 15.08
C ASP A 73 11.40 44.99 14.54
N ASP A 74 12.46 45.00 15.33
CA ASP A 74 13.77 44.49 14.95
C ASP A 74 13.74 42.95 14.78
N GLU A 75 13.06 42.26 15.69
CA GLU A 75 12.87 40.79 15.60
C GLU A 75 12.01 40.42 14.36
N VAL A 76 10.94 41.18 14.12
CA VAL A 76 10.09 40.97 12.94
C VAL A 76 10.86 41.27 11.66
N HIS A 77 11.69 42.32 11.65
CA HIS A 77 12.52 42.63 10.49
C HIS A 77 13.52 41.50 10.19
N THR A 78 14.20 40.98 11.21
CA THR A 78 15.12 39.84 11.12
C THR A 78 14.38 38.58 10.63
N PHE A 79 13.18 38.34 11.15
CA PHE A 79 12.33 37.21 10.76
C PHE A 79 11.92 37.29 9.27
N LEU A 80 11.60 38.48 8.78
CA LEU A 80 11.22 38.70 7.37
C LEU A 80 12.44 38.62 6.44
N GLN A 81 13.61 39.13 6.87
CA GLN A 81 14.86 38.96 6.11
C GLN A 81 15.25 37.49 5.94
N ALA A 82 15.09 36.68 6.97
CA ALA A 82 15.32 35.23 6.86
C ALA A 82 14.41 34.55 5.83
N ARG A 83 13.35 35.23 5.38
CA ARG A 83 12.42 34.79 4.30
C ARG A 83 12.59 35.57 3.02
N GLU A 84 13.81 36.09 2.79
CA GLU A 84 14.21 36.80 1.58
C GLU A 84 13.41 38.11 1.35
N MET A 85 12.92 38.74 2.43
CA MET A 85 12.26 40.04 2.40
C MET A 85 13.20 41.10 3.00
N TYR A 86 14.03 41.68 2.15
CA TYR A 86 15.04 42.68 2.57
C TYR A 86 14.49 44.12 2.53
N GLU A 87 13.52 44.40 1.68
CA GLU A 87 12.88 45.69 1.54
C GLU A 87 11.56 45.68 2.32
N VAL A 88 11.63 46.01 3.62
CA VAL A 88 10.46 46.07 4.50
C VAL A 88 10.17 47.52 4.81
N ASP A 89 9.20 48.10 4.10
CA ASP A 89 8.71 49.44 4.38
C ASP A 89 7.70 49.48 5.54
N ALA A 90 7.31 50.70 5.94
CA ALA A 90 6.34 50.89 7.02
C ALA A 90 4.96 50.27 6.70
N GLY A 91 4.59 50.17 5.43
CA GLY A 91 3.34 49.56 4.98
C GLY A 91 3.37 48.04 5.15
N ILE A 92 4.46 47.37 4.80
CA ILE A 92 4.67 45.92 5.01
C ILE A 92 4.70 45.62 6.49
N MET A 93 5.39 46.44 7.31
CA MET A 93 5.44 46.26 8.75
C MET A 93 4.05 46.38 9.39
N ALA A 94 3.29 47.40 9.04
CA ALA A 94 1.94 47.61 9.53
C ALA A 94 1.02 46.43 9.14
N ARG A 95 1.16 45.90 7.91
CA ARG A 95 0.41 44.72 7.46
C ARG A 95 0.82 43.49 8.25
N ALA A 96 2.14 43.25 8.42
CA ALA A 96 2.65 42.13 9.20
C ALA A 96 2.03 42.07 10.61
N ARG A 97 1.93 43.24 11.27
CA ARG A 97 1.31 43.38 12.59
C ARG A 97 -0.18 43.01 12.60
N ASN A 98 -0.90 43.28 11.53
CA ASN A 98 -2.36 43.07 11.44
C ASN A 98 -2.73 41.67 10.93
N LEU A 99 -1.83 40.96 10.24
CA LEU A 99 -2.15 39.68 9.58
C LEU A 99 -2.76 38.65 10.53
N TYR A 100 -2.30 38.55 11.75
CA TYR A 100 -2.86 37.57 12.73
C TYR A 100 -4.33 37.88 12.99
N ARG A 101 -4.66 39.14 13.25
CA ARG A 101 -6.05 39.60 13.44
C ARG A 101 -6.88 39.41 12.17
N GLU A 102 -6.35 39.77 11.02
CA GLU A 102 -7.01 39.61 9.73
C GLU A 102 -7.30 38.13 9.44
N SER A 103 -6.37 37.23 9.70
CA SER A 103 -6.55 35.79 9.49
C SER A 103 -7.64 35.18 10.37
N LEU A 104 -7.93 35.73 11.55
CA LEU A 104 -9.00 35.31 12.43
C LEU A 104 -10.38 35.85 12.02
N LEU A 105 -10.42 37.04 11.41
CA LEU A 105 -11.66 37.75 11.08
C LEU A 105 -12.15 37.50 9.66
N MET A 106 -11.22 37.24 8.72
CA MET A 106 -11.58 37.07 7.31
C MET A 106 -12.19 35.70 7.03
N GLN A 107 -13.34 35.70 6.37
CA GLN A 107 -13.98 34.51 5.84
C GLN A 107 -14.22 34.70 4.32
N PRO A 108 -13.89 33.71 3.49
CA PRO A 108 -13.24 32.45 3.84
C PRO A 108 -11.75 32.61 4.20
N GLY A 109 -11.26 31.80 5.13
CA GLY A 109 -9.84 31.70 5.45
C GLY A 109 -9.02 30.98 4.39
N ILE A 110 -7.71 30.81 4.64
CA ILE A 110 -6.83 30.04 3.78
C ILE A 110 -7.33 28.59 3.72
N THR A 111 -7.42 28.03 2.52
CA THR A 111 -7.76 26.61 2.35
C THR A 111 -6.46 25.78 2.43
N ILE A 112 -6.20 25.15 3.59
CA ILE A 112 -5.11 24.17 3.77
C ILE A 112 -5.77 22.81 3.99
N ASN A 113 -5.61 21.89 3.02
CA ASN A 113 -6.34 20.64 3.04
C ASN A 113 -5.56 19.50 2.35
N THR A 114 -6.08 18.28 2.44
CA THR A 114 -5.65 17.17 1.57
C THR A 114 -6.43 17.21 0.26
N PHE A 115 -5.93 16.50 -0.79
CA PHE A 115 -6.68 16.35 -2.05
C PHE A 115 -8.12 15.89 -1.80
N HIS A 116 -8.31 14.84 -1.03
CA HIS A 116 -9.65 14.32 -0.74
C HIS A 116 -10.55 15.31 0.00
N GLY A 117 -9.99 16.03 0.99
CA GLY A 117 -10.74 17.06 1.69
C GLY A 117 -11.16 18.22 0.78
N TRP A 118 -10.30 18.61 -0.15
CA TRP A 118 -10.59 19.62 -1.14
C TRP A 118 -11.62 19.12 -2.19
N PHE A 119 -11.49 17.88 -2.67
CA PHE A 119 -12.47 17.28 -3.58
C PHE A 119 -13.86 17.18 -2.96
N MET A 120 -13.95 16.84 -1.67
CA MET A 120 -15.23 16.87 -0.96
C MET A 120 -15.84 18.27 -0.92
N GLN A 121 -15.03 19.33 -0.77
CA GLN A 121 -15.51 20.71 -0.86
C GLN A 121 -16.02 21.07 -2.27
N ILE A 122 -15.33 20.60 -3.32
CA ILE A 122 -15.80 20.76 -4.71
C ILE A 122 -17.13 20.02 -4.90
N ALA A 123 -17.21 18.77 -4.47
CA ALA A 123 -18.39 17.94 -4.58
C ALA A 123 -19.61 18.56 -3.88
N GLN A 124 -19.44 19.07 -2.64
CA GLN A 124 -20.48 19.77 -1.90
C GLN A 124 -20.92 21.08 -2.55
N GLY A 125 -20.06 21.69 -3.34
CA GLY A 125 -20.34 22.90 -4.10
C GLY A 125 -20.93 22.66 -5.49
N ALA A 126 -21.10 21.41 -5.91
CA ALA A 126 -21.63 21.05 -7.22
C ALA A 126 -23.14 21.37 -7.33
N PRO A 127 -23.65 21.69 -8.54
CA PRO A 127 -25.08 21.84 -8.76
C PRO A 127 -25.87 20.58 -8.42
N LEU A 128 -27.07 20.72 -7.87
CA LEU A 128 -27.93 19.59 -7.47
C LEU A 128 -28.24 18.61 -8.63
N ASN A 129 -28.29 19.12 -9.85
CA ASN A 129 -28.54 18.31 -11.05
C ASN A 129 -27.30 17.71 -11.67
N SER A 130 -26.13 17.83 -11.05
CA SER A 130 -24.84 17.33 -11.59
C SER A 130 -24.61 15.83 -11.35
N ASN A 131 -25.60 15.08 -10.87
CA ASN A 131 -25.48 13.67 -10.47
C ASN A 131 -24.39 13.38 -9.43
N MET A 132 -23.89 14.43 -8.75
CA MET A 132 -22.98 14.23 -7.63
C MET A 132 -23.72 13.57 -6.47
N PRO A 133 -23.15 12.60 -5.79
CA PRO A 133 -23.78 11.84 -4.71
C PRO A 133 -23.82 12.67 -3.41
N LEU A 134 -24.71 13.65 -3.39
CA LEU A 134 -24.94 14.49 -2.22
C LEU A 134 -25.64 13.66 -1.13
N GLY A 135 -25.14 13.73 0.10
CA GLY A 135 -25.73 13.02 1.24
C GLY A 135 -25.30 11.56 1.39
N MET A 136 -24.39 11.05 0.54
CA MET A 136 -23.80 9.73 0.73
C MET A 136 -22.75 9.73 1.86
N ASN A 137 -22.67 8.62 2.59
CA ASN A 137 -21.69 8.42 3.64
C ASN A 137 -20.34 8.05 3.05
N LEU A 138 -19.29 8.82 3.40
CA LEU A 138 -17.93 8.52 2.97
C LEU A 138 -17.34 7.38 3.79
N LEU A 139 -16.92 6.32 3.13
CA LEU A 139 -16.27 5.17 3.74
C LEU A 139 -14.75 5.30 3.70
N GLU A 140 -14.11 5.14 4.83
CA GLU A 140 -12.65 5.02 4.94
C GLU A 140 -12.15 3.57 4.76
N HIS A 141 -12.99 2.60 5.10
CA HIS A 141 -12.71 1.17 4.99
C HIS A 141 -13.73 0.48 4.09
N THR A 142 -13.26 -0.19 3.06
CA THR A 142 -14.10 -0.77 2.01
C THR A 142 -14.06 -2.30 1.98
N SER A 143 -13.37 -2.96 2.92
CA SER A 143 -13.20 -4.42 2.92
C SER A 143 -14.52 -5.17 2.98
N THR A 144 -15.40 -4.77 3.89
CA THR A 144 -16.73 -5.41 4.04
C THR A 144 -17.57 -5.31 2.76
N LEU A 145 -17.54 -4.15 2.09
CA LEU A 145 -18.22 -3.98 0.81
C LEU A 145 -17.60 -4.81 -0.31
N GLN A 146 -16.30 -4.97 -0.29
CA GLN A 146 -15.60 -5.83 -1.26
C GLN A 146 -16.01 -7.29 -1.07
N ASP A 147 -16.10 -7.75 0.19
CA ASP A 147 -16.55 -9.12 0.50
C ASP A 147 -18.00 -9.33 0.09
N GLU A 148 -18.89 -8.38 0.34
CA GLU A 148 -20.30 -8.41 -0.09
C GLU A 148 -20.40 -8.44 -1.64
N ALA A 149 -19.62 -7.62 -2.32
CA ALA A 149 -19.58 -7.61 -3.79
C ALA A 149 -19.05 -8.94 -4.35
N TRP A 150 -18.06 -9.54 -3.72
CA TRP A 150 -17.58 -10.87 -4.08
C TRP A 150 -18.65 -11.92 -3.92
N GLN A 151 -19.40 -11.90 -2.83
CA GLN A 151 -20.50 -12.83 -2.60
C GLN A 151 -21.58 -12.69 -3.67
N GLU A 152 -22.13 -11.49 -3.89
CA GLU A 152 -23.12 -11.27 -4.95
C GLU A 152 -22.62 -11.66 -6.35
N PHE A 153 -21.36 -11.35 -6.66
CA PHE A 153 -20.72 -11.71 -7.92
C PHE A 153 -20.68 -13.22 -8.11
N THR A 154 -20.22 -13.97 -7.10
CA THR A 154 -20.12 -15.43 -7.18
C THR A 154 -21.48 -16.11 -7.21
N ASP A 155 -22.46 -15.61 -6.44
CA ASP A 155 -23.82 -16.13 -6.44
C ASP A 155 -24.50 -15.97 -7.81
N ASN A 156 -24.34 -14.79 -8.44
CA ASN A 156 -24.86 -14.53 -9.78
C ASN A 156 -24.21 -15.44 -10.85
N LEU A 157 -22.91 -15.69 -10.73
CA LEU A 157 -22.22 -16.59 -11.67
C LEU A 157 -22.62 -18.04 -11.49
N GLN A 158 -22.93 -18.49 -10.26
CA GLN A 158 -23.48 -19.81 -10.01
C GLN A 158 -24.87 -19.99 -10.64
N ALA A 159 -25.67 -18.94 -10.65
CA ALA A 159 -26.99 -18.94 -11.32
C ALA A 159 -26.90 -18.99 -12.86
N ALA A 160 -25.77 -18.57 -13.46
CA ALA A 160 -25.53 -18.56 -14.90
C ALA A 160 -24.18 -19.22 -15.26
N PRO A 161 -23.99 -20.54 -15.06
CA PRO A 161 -22.70 -21.21 -15.17
C PRO A 161 -22.11 -21.20 -16.59
N GLU A 162 -22.94 -21.08 -17.62
CA GLU A 162 -22.53 -21.06 -19.03
C GLU A 162 -22.24 -19.63 -19.56
N SER A 163 -22.36 -18.61 -18.71
CA SER A 163 -22.03 -17.25 -19.11
C SER A 163 -20.53 -17.09 -19.39
N GLU A 164 -20.17 -16.20 -20.31
CA GLU A 164 -18.77 -15.91 -20.63
C GLU A 164 -17.96 -15.49 -19.39
N THR A 165 -18.57 -14.75 -18.47
CA THR A 165 -17.92 -14.31 -17.23
C THR A 165 -17.71 -15.49 -16.26
N SER A 166 -18.67 -16.42 -16.17
CA SER A 166 -18.54 -17.63 -15.34
C SER A 166 -17.42 -18.54 -15.86
N LEU A 167 -17.39 -18.78 -17.16
CA LEU A 167 -16.31 -19.55 -17.80
C LEU A 167 -14.94 -18.89 -17.64
N ALA A 168 -14.89 -17.56 -17.74
CA ALA A 168 -13.67 -16.79 -17.51
C ALA A 168 -13.17 -16.92 -16.06
N LEU A 169 -14.06 -16.83 -15.07
CA LEU A 169 -13.70 -16.99 -13.66
C LEU A 169 -13.23 -18.42 -13.33
N GLN A 170 -13.92 -19.43 -13.87
CA GLN A 170 -13.51 -20.83 -13.72
C GLN A 170 -12.10 -21.06 -14.30
N TRP A 171 -11.82 -20.48 -15.46
CA TRP A 171 -10.50 -20.56 -16.07
C TRP A 171 -9.43 -19.87 -15.21
N LEU A 172 -9.71 -18.66 -14.67
CA LEU A 172 -8.80 -17.96 -13.77
C LEU A 172 -8.51 -18.80 -12.51
N PHE A 173 -9.53 -19.44 -11.92
CA PHE A 173 -9.34 -20.31 -10.76
C PHE A 173 -8.51 -21.56 -11.08
N ALA A 174 -8.73 -22.16 -12.24
CA ALA A 174 -7.99 -23.35 -12.65
C ALA A 174 -6.52 -23.05 -12.93
N GLU A 175 -6.21 -21.88 -13.53
CA GLU A 175 -4.86 -21.52 -13.98
C GLU A 175 -4.04 -20.87 -12.86
N TYR A 176 -4.65 -19.96 -12.10
CA TYR A 176 -3.95 -19.11 -11.10
C TYR A 176 -4.32 -19.42 -9.66
N GLY A 177 -5.36 -20.20 -9.42
CA GLY A 177 -5.90 -20.50 -8.09
C GLY A 177 -6.77 -19.37 -7.53
N LEU A 178 -7.60 -19.71 -6.52
CA LEU A 178 -8.56 -18.81 -5.90
C LEU A 178 -7.90 -17.53 -5.34
N HIS A 179 -6.85 -17.69 -4.55
CA HIS A 179 -6.19 -16.58 -3.87
C HIS A 179 -5.60 -15.53 -4.83
N ASN A 180 -4.87 -15.99 -5.86
CA ASN A 180 -4.27 -15.07 -6.83
C ASN A 180 -5.33 -14.39 -7.69
N THR A 181 -6.41 -15.07 -8.03
CA THR A 181 -7.55 -14.49 -8.77
C THR A 181 -8.24 -13.42 -7.93
N GLN A 182 -8.46 -13.65 -6.64
CA GLN A 182 -9.01 -12.63 -5.75
C GLN A 182 -8.11 -11.40 -5.66
N ILE A 183 -6.80 -11.59 -5.52
CA ILE A 183 -5.83 -10.47 -5.53
C ILE A 183 -5.91 -9.70 -6.85
N LEU A 184 -5.95 -10.38 -7.98
CA LEU A 184 -6.03 -9.77 -9.31
C LEU A 184 -7.29 -8.90 -9.45
N LEU A 185 -8.46 -9.43 -9.12
CA LEU A 185 -9.72 -8.73 -9.27
C LEU A 185 -9.92 -7.63 -8.23
N ASN A 186 -9.44 -7.81 -6.99
CA ASN A 186 -9.43 -6.74 -5.99
C ASN A 186 -8.50 -5.59 -6.42
N ASN A 187 -7.36 -5.88 -7.04
CA ASN A 187 -6.51 -4.84 -7.62
C ASN A 187 -7.21 -4.07 -8.75
N PHE A 188 -8.06 -4.74 -9.54
CA PHE A 188 -8.88 -4.07 -10.54
C PHE A 188 -9.87 -3.08 -9.88
N LEU A 189 -10.56 -3.49 -8.81
CA LEU A 189 -11.44 -2.58 -8.04
C LEU A 189 -10.69 -1.38 -7.48
N HIS A 190 -9.46 -1.56 -7.00
CA HIS A 190 -8.64 -0.45 -6.49
C HIS A 190 -8.21 0.52 -7.58
N LYS A 191 -8.05 0.06 -8.83
CA LYS A 191 -7.66 0.87 -10.00
C LYS A 191 -8.84 1.28 -10.88
N ARG A 192 -10.06 1.21 -10.38
CA ARG A 192 -11.25 1.49 -11.18
C ARG A 192 -11.33 2.92 -11.74
N ALA A 193 -10.74 3.91 -11.07
CA ALA A 193 -10.71 5.28 -11.60
C ALA A 193 -9.85 5.37 -12.88
N GLU A 194 -8.73 4.66 -12.93
CA GLU A 194 -7.90 4.53 -14.12
C GLU A 194 -8.64 3.77 -15.23
N TRP A 195 -9.39 2.74 -14.87
CA TRP A 195 -10.25 2.03 -15.80
C TRP A 195 -11.34 2.94 -16.38
N TRP A 196 -12.04 3.70 -15.55
CA TRP A 196 -13.05 4.65 -16.01
C TRP A 196 -12.46 5.77 -16.88
N ALA A 197 -11.29 6.31 -16.51
CA ALA A 197 -10.59 7.30 -17.31
C ALA A 197 -10.21 6.75 -18.68
N TYR A 198 -9.65 5.54 -18.72
CA TYR A 198 -9.27 4.87 -19.96
C TYR A 198 -10.47 4.64 -20.89
N VAL A 199 -11.58 4.18 -20.35
CA VAL A 199 -12.80 3.92 -21.12
C VAL A 199 -13.50 5.22 -21.54
N GLY A 200 -13.60 6.20 -20.62
CA GLY A 200 -14.32 7.45 -20.86
C GLY A 200 -13.70 8.37 -21.91
N GLU A 201 -12.38 8.34 -22.09
CA GLU A 201 -11.69 9.15 -23.09
C GLU A 201 -11.81 8.60 -24.52
N ARG A 202 -12.14 7.34 -24.68
CA ARG A 202 -12.02 6.61 -25.94
C ARG A 202 -13.28 5.92 -26.42
N ASN A 203 -14.30 5.86 -25.59
CA ASN A 203 -15.56 5.23 -25.91
C ASN A 203 -16.67 6.29 -25.89
N ASP A 204 -17.24 6.60 -27.06
CA ASP A 204 -18.37 7.57 -27.22
C ASP A 204 -19.66 7.09 -26.52
N GLY A 205 -19.56 6.24 -25.50
CA GLY A 205 -20.67 5.77 -24.68
C GLY A 205 -21.51 4.65 -25.29
N GLN A 206 -21.16 4.14 -26.47
CA GLN A 206 -21.97 3.16 -27.22
C GLN A 206 -21.35 1.76 -27.39
N GLY A 207 -20.26 1.43 -26.74
CA GLY A 207 -19.59 0.15 -26.93
C GLY A 207 -19.27 -0.62 -25.64
N ASP A 208 -19.02 -1.91 -25.76
CA ASP A 208 -18.48 -2.74 -24.67
C ASP A 208 -17.03 -2.30 -24.36
N ALA A 209 -16.82 -1.73 -23.17
CA ALA A 209 -15.54 -1.25 -22.70
C ALA A 209 -14.45 -2.34 -22.69
N VAL A 210 -14.85 -3.57 -22.36
CA VAL A 210 -13.94 -4.72 -22.34
C VAL A 210 -13.56 -5.09 -23.78
N ALA A 211 -14.51 -5.14 -24.70
CA ALA A 211 -14.24 -5.42 -26.11
C ALA A 211 -13.29 -4.37 -26.70
N PHE A 212 -13.49 -3.09 -26.38
CA PHE A 212 -12.60 -2.00 -26.80
C PHE A 212 -11.16 -2.19 -26.28
N ALA A 213 -11.00 -2.46 -24.98
CA ALA A 213 -9.68 -2.68 -24.39
C ALA A 213 -8.96 -3.91 -24.98
N LEU A 214 -9.70 -4.98 -25.25
CA LEU A 214 -9.15 -6.18 -25.88
C LEU A 214 -8.75 -5.95 -27.33
N GLN A 215 -9.48 -5.10 -28.06
CA GLN A 215 -9.09 -4.75 -29.42
C GLN A 215 -7.78 -3.96 -29.44
N GLN A 216 -7.63 -2.99 -28.55
CA GLN A 216 -6.37 -2.24 -28.41
C GLN A 216 -5.17 -3.15 -28.10
N LEU A 217 -5.35 -4.13 -27.21
CA LEU A 217 -4.30 -5.10 -26.88
C LEU A 217 -3.95 -6.00 -28.07
N ARG A 218 -4.94 -6.39 -28.89
CA ARG A 218 -4.70 -7.16 -30.12
C ARG A 218 -3.88 -6.37 -31.13
N ASP A 219 -4.25 -5.11 -31.31
CA ASP A 219 -3.57 -4.21 -32.25
C ASP A 219 -2.12 -3.97 -31.80
N GLU A 220 -1.88 -3.79 -30.51
CA GLU A 220 -0.54 -3.58 -29.93
C GLU A 220 0.35 -4.82 -30.02
N PHE A 221 -0.21 -6.01 -29.74
CA PHE A 221 0.55 -7.27 -29.82
C PHE A 221 0.67 -7.82 -31.25
N GLY A 222 -0.07 -7.28 -32.20
CA GLY A 222 -0.08 -7.77 -33.58
C GLY A 222 -0.58 -9.22 -33.72
N VAL A 223 -1.43 -9.67 -32.77
CA VAL A 223 -1.91 -11.06 -32.71
C VAL A 223 -3.36 -11.15 -33.18
N GLU A 224 -3.59 -11.90 -34.28
CA GLU A 224 -4.94 -12.26 -34.66
C GLU A 224 -5.50 -13.37 -33.74
N ALA A 225 -6.73 -13.20 -33.27
CA ALA A 225 -7.37 -14.12 -32.33
C ALA A 225 -7.61 -15.55 -32.93
N SER A 226 -7.63 -15.68 -34.24
CA SER A 226 -8.02 -16.89 -34.96
C SER A 226 -6.88 -17.87 -35.22
N VAL A 227 -5.63 -17.43 -35.18
CA VAL A 227 -4.47 -18.24 -35.59
C VAL A 227 -3.79 -18.87 -34.36
N ASP A 228 -3.60 -20.19 -34.39
CA ASP A 228 -2.81 -20.89 -33.36
C ASP A 228 -1.32 -20.74 -33.67
N PRO A 229 -0.51 -20.04 -32.85
CA PRO A 229 0.91 -19.80 -33.11
C PRO A 229 1.74 -21.08 -33.25
N ILE A 230 1.34 -22.17 -32.58
CA ILE A 230 2.02 -23.47 -32.70
C ILE A 230 1.66 -24.12 -34.04
N ALA A 231 0.37 -24.07 -34.44
CA ALA A 231 -0.03 -24.58 -35.73
C ALA A 231 0.63 -23.79 -36.86
N GLU A 232 0.72 -22.48 -36.75
CA GLU A 232 1.40 -21.61 -37.72
C GLU A 232 2.89 -21.92 -37.81
N LEU A 233 3.57 -22.10 -36.68
CA LEU A 233 4.98 -22.50 -36.64
C LEU A 233 5.30 -23.78 -37.41
N PHE A 234 4.34 -24.73 -37.40
CA PHE A 234 4.48 -26.01 -38.12
C PHE A 234 3.83 -26.03 -39.53
N ALA A 235 3.14 -24.98 -39.92
CA ALA A 235 2.54 -24.85 -41.24
C ALA A 235 3.55 -24.43 -42.32
N ASP A 236 4.63 -23.74 -41.89
CA ASP A 236 5.71 -23.28 -42.75
C ASP A 236 6.94 -24.24 -42.66
N ASP A 237 7.56 -24.51 -43.82
CA ASP A 237 8.78 -25.32 -43.88
C ASP A 237 10.02 -24.67 -43.25
N THR A 238 9.94 -23.40 -42.89
CA THR A 238 11.05 -22.61 -42.29
C THR A 238 11.64 -23.26 -41.03
N LEU A 239 10.76 -23.68 -40.10
CA LEU A 239 11.20 -24.38 -38.90
C LEU A 239 11.87 -25.71 -39.23
N GLN A 240 11.27 -26.49 -40.14
CA GLN A 240 11.81 -27.79 -40.57
C GLN A 240 13.18 -27.62 -41.21
N HIS A 241 13.37 -26.61 -42.05
CA HIS A 241 14.66 -26.27 -42.66
C HIS A 241 15.68 -25.84 -41.60
N ALA A 242 15.31 -25.00 -40.64
CA ALA A 242 16.19 -24.54 -39.55
C ALA A 242 16.64 -25.71 -38.67
N ILE A 243 15.73 -26.63 -38.30
CA ILE A 243 16.04 -27.82 -37.51
C ILE A 243 16.97 -28.76 -38.30
N ASN A 244 16.67 -29.04 -39.56
CA ASN A 244 17.49 -29.90 -40.39
C ASN A 244 18.90 -29.34 -40.53
N ASN A 245 19.04 -28.05 -40.80
CA ASN A 245 20.30 -27.37 -40.92
C ASN A 245 21.12 -27.46 -39.62
N PHE A 246 20.51 -27.06 -38.49
CA PHE A 246 21.24 -27.11 -37.22
C PHE A 246 21.55 -28.53 -36.75
N SER A 247 20.66 -29.50 -36.97
CA SER A 247 20.91 -30.91 -36.67
C SER A 247 22.07 -31.48 -37.49
N ALA A 248 22.18 -31.14 -38.79
CA ALA A 248 23.29 -31.54 -39.64
C ALA A 248 24.63 -30.98 -39.11
N VAL A 249 24.64 -29.71 -38.73
CA VAL A 249 25.80 -29.04 -38.16
C VAL A 249 26.20 -29.65 -36.82
N LEU A 250 25.24 -30.00 -35.95
CA LEU A 250 25.49 -30.68 -34.69
C LEU A 250 26.03 -32.11 -34.85
N ALA A 251 25.58 -32.83 -35.88
CA ALA A 251 25.98 -34.22 -36.17
C ALA A 251 27.38 -34.30 -36.77
N THR A 252 27.74 -33.33 -37.66
CA THR A 252 29.02 -33.33 -38.38
C THR A 252 30.14 -32.93 -37.45
N ASP A 253 31.10 -33.82 -37.22
CA ASP A 253 32.27 -33.62 -36.33
C ASP A 253 31.88 -33.17 -34.91
N GLY A 254 30.67 -33.39 -34.45
CA GLY A 254 30.15 -33.02 -33.16
C GLY A 254 30.54 -33.97 -32.05
N THR A 255 30.46 -33.46 -30.79
CA THR A 255 30.58 -34.27 -29.58
C THR A 255 29.41 -35.24 -29.44
N ASP A 256 29.51 -36.26 -28.61
CA ASP A 256 28.41 -37.18 -28.29
C ASP A 256 27.17 -36.45 -27.75
N LYS A 257 27.34 -35.35 -27.00
CA LYS A 257 26.27 -34.51 -26.52
C LYS A 257 25.57 -33.76 -27.66
N GLN A 258 26.32 -33.26 -28.64
CA GLN A 258 25.80 -32.57 -29.80
C GLN A 258 25.06 -33.55 -30.72
N ARG A 259 25.60 -34.77 -30.95
CA ARG A 259 24.90 -35.80 -31.74
C ARG A 259 23.57 -36.20 -31.09
N ARG A 260 23.55 -36.43 -29.77
CA ARG A 260 22.28 -36.71 -29.05
C ARG A 260 21.26 -35.58 -29.19
N ALA A 261 21.70 -34.32 -29.17
CA ALA A 261 20.88 -33.18 -29.38
C ALA A 261 20.30 -33.16 -30.84
N ALA A 262 21.14 -33.45 -31.82
CA ALA A 262 20.70 -33.59 -33.22
C ALA A 262 19.66 -34.70 -33.40
N ASP A 263 19.89 -35.88 -32.82
CA ASP A 263 18.93 -36.99 -32.85
C ASP A 263 17.60 -36.60 -32.17
N SER A 264 17.67 -35.93 -31.05
CA SER A 264 16.49 -35.46 -30.32
C SER A 264 15.71 -34.40 -31.09
N LEU A 265 16.41 -33.48 -31.76
CA LEU A 265 15.79 -32.48 -32.62
C LEU A 265 15.12 -33.12 -33.88
N GLN A 266 15.67 -34.16 -34.43
CA GLN A 266 15.07 -34.85 -35.58
C GLN A 266 13.88 -35.78 -35.21
N ALA A 267 13.92 -36.33 -33.98
CA ALA A 267 12.88 -37.24 -33.50
C ALA A 267 11.50 -36.58 -33.32
N PHE A 268 11.40 -35.23 -33.30
CA PHE A 268 10.12 -34.56 -33.19
C PHE A 268 9.15 -34.85 -34.34
N SER A 269 9.66 -35.10 -35.55
CA SER A 269 8.85 -35.38 -36.74
C SER A 269 8.05 -36.70 -36.63
N ALA A 270 8.48 -37.61 -35.76
CA ALA A 270 7.79 -38.88 -35.49
C ALA A 270 6.55 -38.72 -34.58
N LEU A 271 6.42 -37.57 -33.86
CA LEU A 271 5.28 -37.30 -33.00
C LEU A 271 4.07 -36.83 -33.82
N ALA A 272 2.88 -37.37 -33.50
CA ALA A 272 1.65 -37.01 -34.18
C ALA A 272 1.09 -35.65 -33.72
N ASP A 273 1.26 -35.33 -32.44
CA ASP A 273 0.72 -34.15 -31.83
C ASP A 273 1.69 -32.95 -31.92
N ILE A 274 1.23 -31.83 -32.48
CA ILE A 274 2.02 -30.60 -32.66
C ILE A 274 2.46 -29.98 -31.33
N GLN A 275 1.70 -30.11 -30.24
CA GLN A 275 2.07 -29.64 -28.92
C GLN A 275 3.26 -30.45 -28.36
N GLN A 276 3.24 -31.75 -28.55
CA GLN A 276 4.37 -32.61 -28.16
C GLN A 276 5.62 -32.30 -28.99
N ARG A 277 5.45 -32.04 -30.31
CA ARG A 277 6.55 -31.59 -31.18
C ARG A 277 7.20 -30.30 -30.64
N TYR A 278 6.37 -29.29 -30.37
CA TYR A 278 6.84 -28.02 -29.82
C TYR A 278 7.57 -28.19 -28.48
N THR A 279 6.98 -28.98 -27.58
CA THR A 279 7.57 -29.26 -26.25
C THR A 279 8.94 -29.94 -26.39
N GLN A 280 9.10 -30.90 -27.27
CA GLN A 280 10.37 -31.59 -27.49
C GLN A 280 11.44 -30.66 -28.04
N ILE A 281 11.12 -29.82 -29.01
CA ILE A 281 12.06 -28.85 -29.60
C ILE A 281 12.48 -27.84 -28.50
N THR A 282 11.52 -27.34 -27.73
CA THR A 282 11.78 -26.39 -26.62
C THR A 282 12.70 -27.02 -25.58
N GLN A 283 12.47 -28.26 -25.16
CA GLN A 283 13.34 -28.96 -24.20
C GLN A 283 14.78 -29.16 -24.71
N CYS A 284 14.96 -29.30 -26.03
CA CYS A 284 16.28 -29.39 -26.62
C CYS A 284 17.00 -28.05 -26.62
N LEU A 285 16.33 -26.95 -26.92
CA LEU A 285 16.91 -25.64 -27.14
C LEU A 285 17.00 -24.78 -25.87
N TYR A 286 16.17 -25.03 -24.87
CA TYR A 286 16.09 -24.21 -23.66
C TYR A 286 16.39 -25.00 -22.39
N THR A 287 16.84 -24.31 -21.34
CA THR A 287 17.06 -24.87 -20.01
C THR A 287 15.74 -24.92 -19.22
N ARG A 288 15.75 -25.54 -18.01
CA ARG A 288 14.59 -25.49 -17.09
C ARG A 288 14.28 -24.06 -16.58
N ALA A 289 15.26 -23.17 -16.65
CA ALA A 289 15.11 -21.76 -16.32
C ALA A 289 14.65 -20.93 -17.52
N ASP A 290 14.22 -21.58 -18.61
CA ASP A 290 13.74 -20.97 -19.84
C ASP A 290 14.77 -20.12 -20.60
N GLU A 291 16.06 -20.35 -20.34
CA GLU A 291 17.18 -19.70 -21.02
C GLU A 291 17.66 -20.54 -22.21
N PRO A 292 18.08 -19.91 -23.33
CA PRO A 292 18.63 -20.64 -24.46
C PRO A 292 19.85 -21.48 -24.03
N ARG A 293 19.90 -22.74 -24.48
CA ARG A 293 21.07 -23.58 -24.26
C ARG A 293 22.24 -23.13 -25.12
N ILE A 294 23.36 -22.96 -24.52
CA ILE A 294 24.60 -22.61 -25.22
C ILE A 294 25.19 -23.87 -25.83
N PHE A 295 25.29 -23.90 -27.17
CA PHE A 295 26.04 -24.87 -27.92
C PHE A 295 27.33 -24.23 -28.47
N THR A 296 28.46 -24.85 -28.26
CA THR A 296 29.78 -24.35 -28.70
C THR A 296 30.32 -25.24 -29.78
N PRO A 297 30.81 -24.69 -30.91
CA PRO A 297 31.37 -25.50 -31.99
C PRO A 297 32.69 -26.18 -31.53
N THR A 298 32.96 -27.37 -32.03
CA THR A 298 34.22 -28.05 -31.87
C THR A 298 35.31 -27.43 -32.76
N LYS A 299 36.58 -27.76 -32.52
CA LYS A 299 37.71 -27.29 -33.37
C LYS A 299 37.60 -27.74 -34.84
N LYS A 300 36.80 -28.78 -35.14
CA LYS A 300 36.64 -29.35 -36.47
C LYS A 300 35.41 -28.81 -37.21
N GLN A 301 34.49 -28.18 -36.48
CA GLN A 301 33.31 -27.59 -37.05
C GLN A 301 33.56 -26.15 -37.54
N ASN A 302 32.88 -25.71 -38.59
CA ASN A 302 32.93 -24.32 -39.01
C ASN A 302 32.11 -23.47 -38.03
N ALA A 303 32.82 -22.63 -37.28
CA ALA A 303 32.24 -21.82 -36.19
C ALA A 303 31.17 -20.84 -36.71
N GLU A 304 31.37 -20.20 -37.85
CA GLU A 304 30.44 -19.23 -38.43
C GLU A 304 29.13 -19.88 -38.85
N SER A 305 29.23 -21.00 -39.61
CA SER A 305 28.06 -21.80 -40.03
C SER A 305 27.31 -22.37 -38.82
N PHE A 306 28.03 -22.78 -37.77
CA PHE A 306 27.46 -23.34 -36.55
C PHE A 306 26.64 -22.28 -35.78
N ILE A 307 27.22 -21.12 -35.54
CA ILE A 307 26.57 -20.01 -34.85
C ILE A 307 25.33 -19.53 -35.63
N SER A 308 25.48 -19.30 -36.94
CA SER A 308 24.41 -18.87 -37.82
C SER A 308 23.22 -19.84 -37.81
N ALA A 309 23.49 -21.16 -37.94
CA ALA A 309 22.43 -22.17 -37.94
C ALA A 309 21.69 -22.23 -36.59
N HIS A 310 22.41 -22.08 -35.49
CA HIS A 310 21.83 -22.03 -34.15
C HIS A 310 20.96 -20.78 -33.95
N GLU A 311 21.48 -19.60 -34.33
CA GLU A 311 20.75 -18.32 -34.22
C GLU A 311 19.47 -18.31 -35.06
N VAL A 312 19.52 -18.85 -36.30
CA VAL A 312 18.32 -18.94 -37.15
C VAL A 312 17.25 -19.80 -36.47
N LEU A 313 17.62 -20.96 -35.90
CA LEU A 313 16.65 -21.83 -35.22
C LEU A 313 16.13 -21.17 -33.93
N LEU A 314 16.96 -20.53 -33.15
CA LEU A 314 16.54 -19.82 -31.94
C LEU A 314 15.61 -18.66 -32.28
N ASN A 315 15.91 -17.86 -33.30
CA ASN A 315 15.06 -16.74 -33.73
C ASN A 315 13.70 -17.23 -34.22
N THR A 316 13.65 -18.32 -35.02
CA THR A 316 12.40 -18.92 -35.45
C THR A 316 11.53 -19.38 -34.27
N MET A 317 12.16 -20.02 -33.28
CA MET A 317 11.45 -20.44 -32.07
C MET A 317 11.03 -19.24 -31.20
N GLN A 318 11.85 -18.17 -31.13
CA GLN A 318 11.52 -16.99 -30.33
C GLN A 318 10.28 -16.26 -30.84
N VAL A 319 10.15 -16.09 -32.15
CA VAL A 319 8.94 -15.49 -32.76
C VAL A 319 7.66 -16.26 -32.37
N ALA A 320 7.70 -17.60 -32.43
CA ALA A 320 6.57 -18.40 -31.99
C ALA A 320 6.30 -18.30 -30.48
N ARG A 321 7.35 -18.26 -29.67
CA ARG A 321 7.23 -18.10 -28.22
C ARG A 321 6.60 -16.76 -27.85
N ASP A 322 7.02 -15.69 -28.51
CA ASP A 322 6.45 -14.34 -28.30
C ASP A 322 4.97 -14.30 -28.68
N ALA A 323 4.59 -14.95 -29.79
CA ALA A 323 3.19 -15.07 -30.21
C ALA A 323 2.35 -15.91 -29.22
N ILE A 324 2.89 -17.03 -28.72
CA ILE A 324 2.23 -17.85 -27.69
C ILE A 324 2.04 -17.04 -26.39
N MET A 325 3.06 -16.31 -25.97
CA MET A 325 3.01 -15.47 -24.78
C MET A 325 1.98 -14.34 -24.93
N ALA A 326 1.99 -13.64 -26.08
CA ALA A 326 1.03 -12.59 -26.38
C ALA A 326 -0.41 -13.12 -26.35
N ARG A 327 -0.66 -14.31 -26.92
CA ARG A 327 -1.98 -14.96 -26.87
C ARG A 327 -2.41 -15.34 -25.45
N ALA A 328 -1.47 -15.88 -24.65
CA ALA A 328 -1.74 -16.19 -23.25
C ALA A 328 -2.07 -14.91 -22.45
N LEU A 329 -1.34 -13.82 -22.69
CA LEU A 329 -1.62 -12.50 -22.10
C LEU A 329 -2.97 -11.94 -22.52
N LEU A 330 -3.35 -12.05 -23.80
CA LEU A 330 -4.67 -11.64 -24.28
C LEU A 330 -5.79 -12.42 -23.58
N ARG A 331 -5.63 -13.74 -23.45
CA ARG A 331 -6.61 -14.58 -22.74
C ARG A 331 -6.74 -14.20 -21.27
N LEU A 332 -5.60 -13.97 -20.60
CA LEU A 332 -5.59 -13.52 -19.20
C LEU A 332 -6.30 -12.17 -19.05
N ASN A 333 -5.95 -11.19 -19.89
CA ASN A 333 -6.57 -9.87 -19.86
C ASN A 333 -8.07 -9.96 -20.18
N ALA A 334 -8.48 -10.78 -21.15
CA ALA A 334 -9.89 -10.98 -21.47
C ALA A 334 -10.68 -11.50 -20.28
N ALA A 335 -10.17 -12.53 -19.60
CA ALA A 335 -10.81 -13.09 -18.43
C ALA A 335 -10.81 -12.11 -17.24
N ALA A 336 -9.68 -11.45 -16.98
CA ALA A 336 -9.53 -10.50 -15.89
C ALA A 336 -10.41 -9.25 -16.06
N LEU A 337 -10.47 -8.68 -17.27
CA LEU A 337 -11.29 -7.50 -17.56
C LEU A 337 -12.79 -7.81 -17.50
N ARG A 338 -13.24 -8.95 -18.04
CA ARG A 338 -14.64 -9.36 -17.93
C ARG A 338 -15.07 -9.57 -16.49
N CYS A 339 -14.33 -10.37 -15.74
CA CYS A 339 -14.61 -10.60 -14.32
C CYS A 339 -14.50 -9.31 -13.50
N GLY A 340 -13.47 -8.50 -13.76
CA GLY A 340 -13.23 -7.24 -13.06
C GLY A 340 -14.34 -6.21 -13.32
N ALA A 341 -14.78 -6.04 -14.56
CA ALA A 341 -15.86 -5.12 -14.92
C ALA A 341 -17.19 -5.54 -14.28
N THR A 342 -17.51 -6.85 -14.30
CA THR A 342 -18.72 -7.38 -13.65
C THR A 342 -18.67 -7.22 -12.13
N LEU A 343 -17.55 -7.56 -11.50
CA LEU A 343 -17.35 -7.37 -10.06
C LEU A 343 -17.45 -5.88 -9.67
N LEU A 344 -16.88 -4.99 -10.48
CA LEU A 344 -16.98 -3.54 -10.29
C LEU A 344 -18.43 -3.07 -10.34
N GLN A 345 -19.24 -3.60 -11.26
CA GLN A 345 -20.65 -3.27 -11.33
C GLN A 345 -21.38 -3.64 -10.04
N HIS A 346 -21.21 -4.88 -9.53
CA HIS A 346 -21.79 -5.29 -8.25
C HIS A 346 -21.35 -4.39 -7.10
N TYR A 347 -20.06 -4.05 -7.04
CA TYR A 347 -19.52 -3.15 -6.02
C TYR A 347 -20.15 -1.75 -6.07
N GLN A 348 -20.39 -1.19 -7.25
CA GLN A 348 -21.06 0.10 -7.41
C GLN A 348 -22.56 0.03 -7.06
N ASP A 349 -23.23 -1.07 -7.44
CA ASP A 349 -24.65 -1.28 -7.15
C ASP A 349 -24.91 -1.39 -5.64
N ILE A 350 -24.04 -2.09 -4.89
CA ILE A 350 -24.11 -2.17 -3.43
C ILE A 350 -23.92 -0.79 -2.80
N LYS A 351 -22.90 -0.04 -3.21
CA LYS A 351 -22.67 1.33 -2.70
C LYS A 351 -23.88 2.24 -2.96
N SER A 352 -24.44 2.16 -4.14
CA SER A 352 -25.63 2.95 -4.49
C SER A 352 -26.82 2.59 -3.62
N ARG A 353 -27.09 1.29 -3.41
CA ARG A 353 -28.17 0.80 -2.53
C ARG A 353 -27.99 1.23 -1.07
N GLN A 354 -26.75 1.24 -0.59
CA GLN A 354 -26.41 1.60 0.79
C GLN A 354 -26.13 3.11 0.97
N GLN A 355 -26.25 3.91 -0.08
CA GLN A 355 -25.92 5.34 -0.08
C GLN A 355 -24.52 5.65 0.44
N GLN A 356 -23.53 4.89 -0.03
CA GLN A 356 -22.13 4.97 0.37
C GLN A 356 -21.24 5.38 -0.79
N ILE A 357 -20.16 6.08 -0.47
CA ILE A 357 -19.15 6.51 -1.44
C ILE A 357 -17.78 6.34 -0.81
N ASP A 358 -16.76 6.05 -1.59
CA ASP A 358 -15.38 6.02 -1.14
C ASP A 358 -14.50 7.08 -1.83
N PHE A 359 -13.26 7.21 -1.38
CA PHE A 359 -12.35 8.24 -1.88
C PHE A 359 -12.07 8.16 -3.38
N VAL A 360 -12.01 6.96 -3.96
CA VAL A 360 -11.75 6.78 -5.40
C VAL A 360 -12.92 7.27 -6.24
N ASP A 361 -14.14 7.06 -5.75
CA ASP A 361 -15.34 7.57 -6.44
C ASP A 361 -15.39 9.09 -6.40
N VAL A 362 -15.07 9.70 -5.25
CA VAL A 362 -15.02 11.17 -5.13
C VAL A 362 -14.00 11.76 -6.10
N GLU A 363 -12.79 11.18 -6.17
CA GLU A 363 -11.76 11.62 -7.12
C GLU A 363 -12.28 11.56 -8.56
N TRP A 364 -12.86 10.42 -8.95
CA TRP A 364 -13.36 10.22 -10.31
C TRP A 364 -14.51 11.17 -10.64
N GLN A 365 -15.49 11.29 -9.75
CA GLN A 365 -16.66 12.14 -9.98
C GLN A 365 -16.28 13.61 -10.09
N VAL A 366 -15.35 14.10 -9.27
CA VAL A 366 -14.84 15.47 -9.38
C VAL A 366 -14.07 15.66 -10.68
N CYS A 367 -13.27 14.66 -11.10
CA CYS A 367 -12.60 14.69 -12.39
C CYS A 367 -13.62 14.78 -13.55
N HIS A 368 -14.63 13.95 -13.53
CA HIS A 368 -15.71 13.97 -14.54
C HIS A 368 -16.49 15.29 -14.53
N LEU A 369 -16.82 15.82 -13.34
CA LEU A 369 -17.52 17.10 -13.19
C LEU A 369 -16.75 18.26 -13.85
N LEU A 370 -15.43 18.28 -13.73
CA LEU A 370 -14.59 19.39 -14.27
C LEU A 370 -14.18 19.20 -15.73
N ARG A 371 -14.31 17.97 -16.29
CA ARG A 371 -13.85 17.68 -17.66
C ARG A 371 -14.99 17.48 -18.67
N GLN A 372 -16.03 16.80 -18.25
CA GLN A 372 -17.00 16.20 -19.19
C GLN A 372 -18.47 16.53 -18.87
N SER A 373 -18.73 17.29 -17.82
CA SER A 373 -20.13 17.64 -17.48
C SER A 373 -20.58 18.94 -18.10
N ASP A 374 -21.89 19.11 -18.28
CA ASP A 374 -22.52 20.37 -18.67
C ASP A 374 -22.24 21.52 -17.67
N TYR A 375 -21.73 21.16 -16.49
CA TYR A 375 -21.42 22.11 -15.41
C TYR A 375 -19.90 22.41 -15.30
N ALA A 376 -19.07 21.86 -16.19
CA ALA A 376 -17.61 22.00 -16.11
C ALA A 376 -17.19 23.48 -16.10
N GLU A 377 -17.68 24.28 -17.04
CA GLU A 377 -17.36 25.70 -17.12
C GLU A 377 -17.81 26.48 -15.86
N TYR A 378 -18.97 26.17 -15.32
CA TYR A 378 -19.46 26.79 -14.08
C TYR A 378 -18.56 26.46 -12.89
N MET A 379 -18.16 25.20 -12.76
CA MET A 379 -17.31 24.75 -11.64
C MET A 379 -15.90 25.31 -11.76
N GLN A 380 -15.34 25.36 -12.97
CA GLN A 380 -14.05 25.97 -13.26
C GLN A 380 -14.07 27.49 -12.94
N TYR A 381 -15.10 28.22 -13.40
CA TYR A 381 -15.29 29.62 -13.05
C TYR A 381 -15.38 29.84 -11.52
N LYS A 382 -16.05 28.95 -10.80
CA LYS A 382 -16.16 29.01 -9.35
C LYS A 382 -14.81 28.83 -8.65
N LEU A 383 -13.92 27.96 -9.18
CA LEU A 383 -12.57 27.77 -8.69
C LEU A 383 -11.70 29.00 -9.00
N ASP A 384 -11.77 29.55 -10.22
CA ASP A 384 -11.02 30.74 -10.65
C ASP A 384 -11.40 31.98 -9.86
N SER A 385 -12.70 32.15 -9.57
CA SER A 385 -13.17 33.28 -8.77
C SER A 385 -12.74 33.20 -7.31
N ARG A 386 -12.36 32.01 -6.85
CA ARG A 386 -11.96 31.76 -5.45
C ARG A 386 -10.44 31.71 -5.26
N TYR A 387 -9.71 31.02 -6.11
CA TYR A 387 -8.30 30.73 -5.88
C TYR A 387 -7.41 31.37 -6.94
N SER A 388 -6.55 32.28 -6.50
CA SER A 388 -5.51 32.93 -7.35
C SER A 388 -4.12 32.34 -7.13
N HIS A 389 -3.94 31.54 -6.08
CA HIS A 389 -2.66 30.93 -5.71
C HIS A 389 -2.85 29.49 -5.25
N VAL A 390 -2.16 28.55 -5.90
CA VAL A 390 -2.22 27.12 -5.63
C VAL A 390 -0.84 26.62 -5.20
N LEU A 391 -0.76 25.99 -4.04
CA LEU A 391 0.46 25.40 -3.49
C LEU A 391 0.23 23.89 -3.30
N LEU A 392 1.14 23.08 -3.86
CA LEU A 392 1.08 21.62 -3.82
C LEU A 392 2.31 21.08 -3.10
N ASP A 393 2.10 20.41 -1.98
CA ASP A 393 3.14 19.77 -1.17
C ASP A 393 3.21 18.27 -1.42
N GLU A 394 4.40 17.69 -1.27
CA GLU A 394 4.69 16.25 -1.48
C GLU A 394 4.10 15.74 -2.80
N PHE A 395 4.28 16.51 -3.87
CA PHE A 395 3.62 16.26 -5.15
C PHE A 395 3.96 14.89 -5.77
N GLN A 396 5.10 14.30 -5.43
CA GLN A 396 5.48 12.94 -5.87
C GLN A 396 4.51 11.85 -5.37
N ASP A 397 3.67 12.15 -4.39
CA ASP A 397 2.67 11.23 -3.86
C ASP A 397 1.28 11.41 -4.50
N THR A 398 1.18 12.31 -5.49
CA THR A 398 -0.04 12.57 -6.26
C THR A 398 -0.30 11.47 -7.27
N ASN A 399 -1.57 11.09 -7.45
CA ASN A 399 -1.98 10.14 -8.48
C ASN A 399 -2.43 10.84 -9.78
N PRO A 400 -2.44 10.14 -10.93
CA PRO A 400 -2.81 10.73 -12.21
C PRO A 400 -4.20 11.36 -12.24
N VAL A 401 -5.20 10.79 -11.57
CA VAL A 401 -6.58 11.34 -11.55
C VAL A 401 -6.62 12.66 -10.77
N GLN A 402 -5.90 12.76 -9.66
CA GLN A 402 -5.79 14.01 -8.90
C GLN A 402 -5.14 15.13 -9.75
N TRP A 403 -4.12 14.78 -10.53
CA TRP A 403 -3.55 15.74 -11.47
C TRP A 403 -4.53 16.13 -12.58
N GLN A 404 -5.25 15.18 -13.15
CA GLN A 404 -6.25 15.47 -14.19
C GLN A 404 -7.32 16.47 -13.71
N VAL A 405 -7.72 16.43 -12.44
CA VAL A 405 -8.62 17.42 -11.84
C VAL A 405 -8.01 18.82 -11.88
N LEU A 406 -6.75 18.95 -11.44
CA LEU A 406 -6.04 20.23 -11.47
C LEU A 406 -5.79 20.71 -12.90
N GLN A 407 -5.38 19.82 -13.79
CA GLN A 407 -5.12 20.12 -15.18
C GLN A 407 -6.37 20.61 -15.92
N ALA A 408 -7.51 19.98 -15.68
CA ALA A 408 -8.78 20.42 -16.25
C ALA A 408 -9.13 21.86 -15.82
N TRP A 409 -8.92 22.17 -14.55
CA TRP A 409 -9.13 23.52 -14.05
C TRP A 409 -8.10 24.51 -14.64
N PHE A 410 -6.82 24.20 -14.62
CA PHE A 410 -5.74 25.09 -15.09
C PHE A 410 -5.81 25.37 -16.61
N ALA A 411 -6.19 24.38 -17.42
CA ALA A 411 -6.37 24.53 -18.84
C ALA A 411 -7.54 25.47 -19.20
N ALA A 412 -8.62 25.44 -18.41
CA ALA A 412 -9.74 26.37 -18.60
C ALA A 412 -9.39 27.82 -18.22
N ALA A 413 -8.60 28.01 -17.16
CA ALA A 413 -8.14 29.34 -16.73
C ALA A 413 -7.26 30.03 -17.78
N GLU A 414 -6.64 29.27 -18.69
CA GLU A 414 -5.88 29.79 -19.82
C GLU A 414 -6.75 30.62 -20.78
N ALA A 415 -7.96 30.20 -21.03
CA ALA A 415 -8.89 30.88 -21.94
C ALA A 415 -9.37 32.24 -21.41
N VAL A 416 -9.34 32.46 -20.09
CA VAL A 416 -9.93 33.63 -19.42
C VAL A 416 -8.90 34.69 -18.98
N GLN A 417 -7.62 34.51 -19.24
CA GLN A 417 -6.51 35.40 -18.80
C GLN A 417 -6.38 35.57 -17.26
N SER A 418 -7.01 34.69 -16.48
CA SER A 418 -6.98 34.72 -15.00
C SER A 418 -6.28 33.47 -14.46
N ARG A 419 -5.01 33.26 -14.85
CA ARG A 419 -4.26 32.08 -14.40
C ARG A 419 -3.84 32.20 -12.95
N PRO A 420 -4.06 31.19 -12.11
CA PRO A 420 -3.50 31.16 -10.77
C PRO A 420 -1.97 31.00 -10.83
N THR A 421 -1.23 31.51 -9.85
CA THR A 421 0.17 31.11 -9.68
C THR A 421 0.22 29.73 -9.03
N VAL A 422 1.07 28.85 -9.54
CA VAL A 422 1.21 27.47 -9.08
C VAL A 422 2.59 27.26 -8.44
N PHE A 423 2.60 26.74 -7.22
CA PHE A 423 3.83 26.43 -6.49
C PHE A 423 3.83 24.94 -6.14
N VAL A 424 4.70 24.17 -6.78
CA VAL A 424 4.80 22.72 -6.60
C VAL A 424 6.08 22.39 -5.86
N VAL A 425 5.99 21.59 -4.81
CA VAL A 425 7.15 21.08 -4.08
C VAL A 425 7.06 19.56 -3.96
N GLY A 426 8.17 18.87 -4.25
CA GLY A 426 8.24 17.43 -4.15
C GLY A 426 9.66 16.90 -4.31
N ASP A 427 9.79 15.60 -4.18
CA ASP A 427 11.00 14.84 -4.47
C ASP A 427 10.62 13.47 -5.08
N PRO A 428 10.74 13.30 -6.39
CA PRO A 428 10.40 12.03 -7.07
C PRO A 428 11.07 10.81 -6.44
N LYS A 429 12.27 11.00 -5.87
CA LYS A 429 13.05 9.95 -5.21
C LYS A 429 12.43 9.47 -3.88
N GLN A 430 11.50 10.26 -3.30
CA GLN A 430 10.77 9.96 -2.07
C GLN A 430 9.36 9.41 -2.32
N SER A 431 8.97 9.12 -3.55
CA SER A 431 7.67 8.53 -3.86
C SER A 431 7.59 7.10 -3.33
N ILE A 432 6.81 6.88 -2.26
CA ILE A 432 6.62 5.60 -1.59
C ILE A 432 5.16 5.14 -1.55
N TYR A 433 4.24 5.88 -2.17
CA TYR A 433 2.80 5.62 -2.13
C TYR A 433 2.23 5.04 -3.44
N ARG A 434 3.05 4.28 -4.18
CA ARG A 434 2.58 3.58 -5.40
C ARG A 434 1.38 2.66 -5.12
N PHE A 435 1.31 2.06 -3.94
CA PHE A 435 0.14 1.27 -3.52
C PHE A 435 -1.14 2.10 -3.30
N ARG A 436 -1.02 3.44 -3.24
CA ARG A 436 -2.12 4.42 -3.28
C ARG A 436 -2.25 5.10 -4.63
N ARG A 437 -1.74 4.47 -5.70
CA ARG A 437 -1.78 4.93 -7.08
C ARG A 437 -0.91 6.16 -7.38
N ALA A 438 -0.02 6.59 -6.47
CA ALA A 438 0.97 7.61 -6.76
C ALA A 438 1.90 7.16 -7.89
N ASP A 439 2.26 8.08 -8.77
CA ASP A 439 3.20 7.83 -9.86
C ASP A 439 4.32 8.88 -9.86
N ALA A 440 5.54 8.44 -9.55
CA ALA A 440 6.70 9.33 -9.48
C ALA A 440 7.02 10.03 -10.80
N ARG A 441 6.67 9.42 -11.95
CA ARG A 441 6.89 9.99 -13.30
C ARG A 441 6.05 11.25 -13.51
N LEU A 442 4.92 11.34 -12.81
CA LEU A 442 4.01 12.46 -12.89
C LEU A 442 4.70 13.80 -12.53
N PHE A 443 5.68 13.78 -11.61
CA PHE A 443 6.41 14.97 -11.23
C PHE A 443 7.16 15.60 -12.43
N GLY A 444 7.82 14.77 -13.25
CA GLY A 444 8.52 15.23 -14.46
C GLY A 444 7.56 15.74 -15.52
N GLU A 445 6.50 15.01 -15.82
CA GLU A 445 5.50 15.38 -16.81
C GLU A 445 4.80 16.70 -16.45
N VAL A 446 4.39 16.83 -15.18
CA VAL A 446 3.74 18.04 -14.68
C VAL A 446 4.71 19.24 -14.67
N SER A 447 5.97 18.99 -14.34
CA SER A 447 7.01 20.03 -14.39
C SER A 447 7.15 20.60 -15.81
N GLY A 448 7.25 19.73 -16.83
CA GLY A 448 7.29 20.14 -18.22
C GLY A 448 6.02 20.89 -18.66
N TRP A 449 4.86 20.38 -18.26
CA TRP A 449 3.59 21.03 -18.58
C TRP A 449 3.45 22.43 -17.94
N LEU A 450 3.81 22.59 -16.66
CA LEU A 450 3.77 23.90 -15.99
C LEU A 450 4.80 24.88 -16.53
N GLN A 451 5.98 24.42 -16.95
CA GLN A 451 6.96 25.28 -17.61
C GLN A 451 6.43 25.84 -18.93
N ASN A 452 5.79 24.98 -19.74
CA ASN A 452 5.27 25.37 -21.05
C ASN A 452 4.02 26.25 -20.97
N ASN A 453 3.14 26.01 -19.99
CA ASN A 453 1.83 26.68 -19.95
C ASN A 453 1.74 27.78 -18.87
N PHE A 454 2.60 27.79 -17.85
CA PHE A 454 2.56 28.73 -16.71
C PHE A 454 3.86 29.50 -16.49
N ASP A 455 4.80 29.44 -17.43
CA ASP A 455 6.16 30.01 -17.29
C ASP A 455 6.81 29.65 -15.95
N ALA A 456 6.52 28.44 -15.46
CA ALA A 456 6.97 28.00 -14.15
C ALA A 456 8.50 27.81 -14.13
N ARG A 457 9.15 28.35 -13.11
CA ARG A 457 10.60 28.16 -12.92
C ARG A 457 10.87 26.86 -12.21
N TYR A 458 11.73 26.02 -12.79
CA TYR A 458 12.21 24.80 -12.14
C TYR A 458 13.44 25.11 -11.29
N LEU A 459 13.42 24.69 -10.03
CA LEU A 459 14.50 24.91 -9.07
C LEU A 459 14.83 23.59 -8.37
N SER A 460 16.12 23.25 -8.28
CA SER A 460 16.59 22.08 -7.55
C SER A 460 17.20 22.48 -6.20
N GLN A 461 16.88 21.74 -5.13
CA GLN A 461 17.39 21.97 -3.78
C GLN A 461 17.96 20.67 -3.18
N ASN A 462 19.28 20.50 -3.29
CA ASN A 462 20.01 19.33 -2.84
C ASN A 462 20.72 19.52 -1.48
N ILE A 463 20.52 20.68 -0.83
CA ILE A 463 21.10 20.97 0.48
C ILE A 463 20.13 20.52 1.57
N THR A 464 20.53 19.52 2.36
CA THR A 464 19.73 19.04 3.50
C THR A 464 20.22 19.65 4.82
N ARG A 465 19.28 20.04 5.66
CA ARG A 465 19.54 20.53 7.03
C ARG A 465 19.37 19.45 8.09
N ARG A 466 18.91 18.26 7.68
CA ARG A 466 18.60 17.13 8.57
C ARG A 466 19.80 16.22 8.78
N ASN A 467 20.53 15.92 7.71
CA ASN A 467 21.50 14.84 7.67
C ASN A 467 22.94 15.31 7.88
N ALA A 468 23.70 14.55 8.66
CA ALA A 468 25.15 14.74 8.81
C ALA A 468 25.91 14.33 7.53
N PRO A 469 27.09 14.92 7.26
CA PRO A 469 27.92 14.61 6.09
C PRO A 469 28.26 13.11 5.96
N ALA A 470 28.49 12.41 7.07
CA ALA A 470 28.81 10.98 7.08
C ALA A 470 27.66 10.13 6.50
N ILE A 471 26.42 10.48 6.79
CA ILE A 471 25.23 9.79 6.25
C ILE A 471 25.11 10.05 4.76
N LEU A 472 25.25 11.31 4.34
CA LEU A 472 25.15 11.70 2.94
C LEU A 472 26.24 11.05 2.08
N LYS A 473 27.46 10.88 2.62
CA LYS A 473 28.53 10.19 1.91
C LYS A 473 28.12 8.77 1.50
N VAL A 474 27.42 8.06 2.39
CA VAL A 474 26.94 6.69 2.10
C VAL A 474 25.79 6.72 1.10
N VAL A 475 24.80 7.59 1.31
CA VAL A 475 23.65 7.76 0.41
C VAL A 475 24.13 8.12 -1.00
N ASN A 476 24.97 9.12 -1.13
CA ASN A 476 25.51 9.57 -2.42
C ASN A 476 26.32 8.48 -3.15
N LYS A 477 27.08 7.67 -2.36
CA LYS A 477 27.82 6.56 -2.94
C LYS A 477 26.90 5.45 -3.47
N ILE A 478 25.87 5.10 -2.72
CA ILE A 478 24.95 4.01 -3.10
C ILE A 478 24.14 4.43 -4.33
N PHE A 479 23.47 5.56 -4.27
CA PHE A 479 22.52 5.97 -5.32
C PHE A 479 23.20 6.62 -6.53
N GLY A 480 24.33 7.28 -6.36
CA GLY A 480 25.10 7.86 -7.46
C GLY A 480 25.86 6.84 -8.34
N GLN A 481 26.02 5.61 -7.85
CA GLN A 481 26.72 4.54 -8.59
C GLN A 481 25.77 3.45 -9.12
N HIS A 482 24.48 3.53 -8.83
CA HIS A 482 23.52 2.50 -9.21
C HIS A 482 22.93 2.78 -10.61
N PRO A 483 23.33 2.03 -11.67
CA PRO A 483 22.94 2.33 -13.06
C PRO A 483 21.45 2.17 -13.34
N ASN A 484 20.72 1.40 -12.52
CA ASN A 484 19.28 1.11 -12.68
C ASN A 484 18.42 1.75 -11.57
N GLY A 485 18.99 2.67 -10.76
CA GLY A 485 18.29 3.26 -9.63
C GLY A 485 17.57 4.54 -10.01
N PHE A 486 18.22 5.66 -9.75
CA PHE A 486 17.71 6.99 -10.04
C PHE A 486 18.58 7.61 -11.13
N THR A 487 18.06 7.71 -12.35
CA THR A 487 18.78 8.21 -13.53
C THR A 487 19.27 9.66 -13.35
N ASP A 488 18.52 10.46 -12.56
CA ASP A 488 18.77 11.87 -12.34
C ASP A 488 19.17 12.18 -10.88
N PHE A 489 19.88 11.25 -10.24
CA PHE A 489 20.30 11.46 -8.86
C PHE A 489 21.37 12.55 -8.76
N GLU A 490 21.00 13.69 -8.16
CA GLU A 490 21.95 14.73 -7.80
C GLU A 490 22.53 14.51 -6.40
N THR A 491 23.82 14.80 -6.25
CA THR A 491 24.53 14.64 -4.99
C THR A 491 23.96 15.55 -3.91
N HIS A 492 23.59 14.97 -2.77
CA HIS A 492 23.07 15.70 -1.61
C HIS A 492 24.23 16.31 -0.81
N ILE A 493 24.04 17.53 -0.32
CA ILE A 493 25.02 18.32 0.44
C ILE A 493 24.46 18.63 1.82
N ALA A 494 25.27 18.44 2.88
CA ALA A 494 24.90 18.83 4.24
C ALA A 494 25.03 20.35 4.42
N HIS A 495 23.99 21.00 4.94
CA HIS A 495 24.04 22.40 5.35
C HIS A 495 25.02 22.61 6.51
N GLN A 496 24.97 21.72 7.52
CA GLN A 496 25.89 21.73 8.65
C GLN A 496 27.03 20.74 8.40
N THR A 497 28.14 21.28 7.90
CA THR A 497 29.31 20.46 7.52
C THR A 497 30.04 19.82 8.71
N THR A 498 29.86 20.36 9.90
CA THR A 498 30.50 19.90 11.16
C THR A 498 29.60 18.98 11.98
N LEU A 499 28.35 18.73 11.55
CA LEU A 499 27.44 17.88 12.28
C LEU A 499 27.99 16.46 12.36
N PRO A 500 28.20 15.90 13.59
CA PRO A 500 28.70 14.54 13.72
C PRO A 500 27.65 13.54 13.23
N GLY A 501 28.14 12.46 12.62
CA GLY A 501 27.28 11.40 12.13
C GLY A 501 28.03 10.09 12.02
N LYS A 502 27.32 8.98 12.15
CA LYS A 502 27.90 7.64 12.06
C LYS A 502 26.97 6.73 11.25
N VAL A 503 27.58 5.94 10.37
CA VAL A 503 26.91 4.84 9.68
C VAL A 503 27.61 3.55 10.04
N ALA A 504 26.86 2.55 10.47
CA ALA A 504 27.39 1.23 10.79
C ALA A 504 26.59 0.17 10.03
N VAL A 505 27.29 -0.85 9.57
CA VAL A 505 26.68 -2.02 8.92
C VAL A 505 26.94 -3.21 9.82
N LEU A 506 25.89 -3.92 10.20
CA LEU A 506 26.04 -5.19 10.91
C LEU A 506 26.49 -6.27 9.92
N PRO A 507 27.34 -7.21 10.34
CA PRO A 507 27.79 -8.29 9.47
C PRO A 507 26.62 -9.16 9.02
N LEU A 508 26.65 -9.60 7.77
CA LEU A 508 25.71 -10.57 7.27
C LEU A 508 25.93 -11.91 7.98
N LEU A 509 24.88 -12.48 8.52
CA LEU A 509 24.93 -13.82 9.09
C LEU A 509 24.88 -14.84 7.95
N GLU A 510 25.93 -15.62 7.80
CA GLU A 510 25.98 -16.70 6.83
C GLU A 510 25.04 -17.83 7.30
N PHE A 511 24.22 -18.31 6.39
CA PHE A 511 23.43 -19.51 6.65
C PHE A 511 24.41 -20.69 6.71
N ALA A 512 24.42 -21.41 7.83
CA ALA A 512 24.98 -22.74 7.82
C ALA A 512 24.28 -23.54 6.71
N ALA A 513 25.06 -24.13 5.78
CA ALA A 513 24.51 -25.00 4.76
C ALA A 513 23.57 -26.00 5.46
N GLU A 514 22.28 -25.99 5.12
CA GLU A 514 21.34 -26.97 5.69
C GLU A 514 21.92 -28.35 5.47
N PRO A 515 22.08 -29.19 6.49
CA PRO A 515 22.37 -30.58 6.25
C PRO A 515 21.31 -31.08 5.29
N ASP A 516 21.71 -31.77 4.25
CA ASP A 516 20.88 -32.36 3.23
C ASP A 516 19.87 -33.31 3.93
N VAL A 517 18.80 -32.73 4.47
CA VAL A 517 17.72 -33.52 5.08
C VAL A 517 17.04 -34.19 3.90
N PRO A 518 17.17 -35.52 3.77
CA PRO A 518 16.58 -36.21 2.62
C PRO A 518 15.11 -35.83 2.59
N ALA A 519 14.69 -35.26 1.46
CA ALA A 519 13.30 -34.89 1.22
C ALA A 519 12.44 -36.10 1.57
N LEU A 520 11.70 -36.02 2.68
CA LEU A 520 10.76 -37.07 3.07
C LEU A 520 9.92 -37.34 1.83
N LYS A 521 10.11 -38.54 1.25
CA LYS A 521 9.28 -38.97 0.12
C LYS A 521 7.83 -38.80 0.57
N VAL A 522 7.11 -37.88 -0.06
CA VAL A 522 5.71 -37.56 0.23
C VAL A 522 4.82 -38.71 -0.22
N SER A 523 5.04 -39.89 0.32
CA SER A 523 4.19 -41.08 0.10
C SER A 523 3.15 -41.29 1.20
N GLN A 524 3.23 -40.57 2.30
CA GLN A 524 2.27 -40.63 3.39
C GLN A 524 1.90 -39.23 3.87
N LEU A 525 0.61 -38.93 3.87
CA LEU A 525 0.08 -37.72 4.47
C LEU A 525 0.47 -37.69 5.96
N ARG A 526 1.12 -36.64 6.40
CA ARG A 526 1.44 -36.43 7.82
C ARG A 526 0.17 -36.36 8.64
N HIS A 527 0.10 -37.14 9.74
CA HIS A 527 -1.00 -37.01 10.67
C HIS A 527 -0.78 -35.76 11.55
N PRO A 528 -1.64 -34.73 11.46
CA PRO A 528 -1.39 -33.44 12.13
C PRO A 528 -1.31 -33.54 13.66
N LEU A 529 -2.02 -34.52 14.28
CA LEU A 529 -2.08 -34.68 15.73
C LEU A 529 -0.88 -35.43 16.31
N PHE A 530 -0.24 -36.34 15.52
CA PHE A 530 0.84 -37.20 16.05
C PHE A 530 2.24 -36.80 15.51
N THR A 531 2.27 -36.01 14.48
CA THR A 531 3.54 -35.56 13.88
C THR A 531 3.54 -34.04 13.79
N ALA A 532 4.30 -33.40 14.66
CA ALA A 532 4.49 -31.95 14.59
C ALA A 532 5.00 -31.54 13.20
N ARG A 533 4.55 -30.42 12.68
CA ARG A 533 5.16 -29.83 11.51
C ARG A 533 6.59 -29.45 11.89
N ALA A 534 7.57 -29.95 11.17
CA ALA A 534 8.92 -29.44 11.31
C ALA A 534 8.89 -27.98 10.84
N GLU A 535 8.76 -27.06 11.76
CA GLU A 535 9.02 -25.64 11.46
C GLU A 535 10.53 -25.54 11.25
N LYS A 536 10.92 -25.02 10.09
CA LYS A 536 12.30 -24.59 9.88
C LYS A 536 12.55 -23.48 10.90
N GLN A 537 13.20 -23.80 11.99
CA GLN A 537 13.68 -22.80 12.93
C GLN A 537 14.63 -21.89 12.17
N SER A 538 14.31 -20.60 12.11
CA SER A 538 15.20 -19.61 11.50
C SER A 538 16.20 -19.14 12.56
N ASP A 539 17.08 -20.04 13.03
CA ASP A 539 18.09 -19.76 14.05
C ASP A 539 18.90 -18.49 13.74
N ASN A 540 19.15 -18.23 12.46
CA ASN A 540 19.86 -17.03 12.01
C ASN A 540 19.07 -15.72 12.20
N ARG A 541 17.74 -15.75 12.09
CA ARG A 541 16.93 -14.55 12.35
C ARG A 541 16.80 -14.24 13.83
N GLU A 542 16.76 -15.25 14.67
CA GLU A 542 16.79 -15.05 16.11
C GLU A 542 18.14 -14.49 16.55
N LEU A 543 19.23 -14.99 15.95
CA LEU A 543 20.58 -14.46 16.18
C LEU A 543 20.68 -13.00 15.69
N GLU A 544 20.18 -12.69 14.49
CA GLU A 544 20.12 -11.33 13.95
C GLU A 544 19.32 -10.39 14.88
N ALA A 545 18.15 -10.82 15.33
CA ALA A 545 17.32 -10.03 16.24
C ALA A 545 17.99 -9.82 17.61
N SER A 546 18.73 -10.83 18.09
CA SER A 546 19.50 -10.71 19.32
C SER A 546 20.63 -9.70 19.19
N GLN A 547 21.43 -9.76 18.11
CA GLN A 547 22.49 -8.78 17.82
C GLN A 547 21.94 -7.37 17.62
N PHE A 548 20.79 -7.27 16.95
CA PHE A 548 20.08 -6.02 16.75
C PHE A 548 19.67 -5.38 18.08
N ALA A 549 19.04 -6.14 18.98
CA ALA A 549 18.64 -5.65 20.30
C ALA A 549 19.85 -5.24 21.17
N GLU A 550 20.94 -6.00 21.11
CA GLU A 550 22.20 -5.65 21.78
C GLU A 550 22.80 -4.34 21.22
N LYS A 551 22.71 -4.14 19.91
CA LYS A 551 23.16 -2.90 19.27
C LYS A 551 22.37 -1.68 19.74
N ILE A 552 21.06 -1.83 19.93
CA ILE A 552 20.21 -0.75 20.48
C ILE A 552 20.67 -0.38 21.90
N ILE A 553 20.91 -1.36 22.77
CA ILE A 553 21.41 -1.10 24.11
C ILE A 553 22.75 -0.36 24.04
N ASN A 554 23.68 -0.81 23.17
CA ASN A 554 24.96 -0.15 22.98
C ASN A 554 24.81 1.32 22.55
N ILE A 555 23.85 1.61 21.64
CA ILE A 555 23.57 2.96 21.17
C ILE A 555 23.11 3.83 22.36
N VAL A 556 22.09 3.39 23.10
CA VAL A 556 21.52 4.17 24.20
C VAL A 556 22.55 4.37 25.33
N THR A 557 23.44 3.41 25.55
CA THR A 557 24.45 3.51 26.60
C THR A 557 25.63 4.41 26.23
N HIS A 558 26.04 4.46 24.96
CA HIS A 558 27.32 5.07 24.61
C HIS A 558 27.24 6.21 23.59
N TRP A 559 26.08 6.38 22.91
CA TRP A 559 25.99 7.38 21.87
C TRP A 559 25.38 8.67 22.40
N GLN A 560 25.79 9.76 21.74
CA GLN A 560 25.17 11.05 21.93
C GLN A 560 24.43 11.43 20.64
N VAL A 561 23.28 12.08 20.82
CA VAL A 561 22.48 12.67 19.76
C VAL A 561 22.39 14.17 19.98
N SER A 562 22.30 14.92 18.90
CA SER A 562 22.05 16.36 18.97
C SER A 562 20.55 16.60 18.84
N ASP A 563 19.98 17.38 19.74
CA ASP A 563 18.65 17.92 19.57
C ASP A 563 18.63 19.07 18.54
N GLY A 564 17.46 19.64 18.29
CA GLY A 564 17.31 20.77 17.35
C GLY A 564 18.09 22.03 17.75
N SER A 565 18.56 22.14 19.00
CA SER A 565 19.40 23.23 19.50
C SER A 565 20.89 23.02 19.23
N GLY A 566 21.29 21.83 18.78
CA GLY A 566 22.68 21.44 18.56
C GLY A 566 23.42 21.02 19.82
N VAL A 567 22.76 20.96 20.98
CA VAL A 567 23.34 20.48 22.23
C VAL A 567 23.39 18.98 22.28
N PRO A 568 24.58 18.35 22.49
CA PRO A 568 24.67 16.90 22.60
C PRO A 568 24.00 16.40 23.89
N ARG A 569 23.18 15.35 23.79
CA ARG A 569 22.62 14.60 24.91
C ARG A 569 22.80 13.11 24.74
N PRO A 570 22.73 12.29 25.77
CA PRO A 570 22.69 10.84 25.63
C PRO A 570 21.53 10.41 24.74
N ALA A 571 21.75 9.36 23.95
CA ALA A 571 20.70 8.77 23.13
C ALA A 571 19.66 8.06 24.01
N GLU A 572 18.39 8.18 23.66
CA GLU A 572 17.25 7.52 24.31
C GLU A 572 16.59 6.54 23.33
N PHE A 573 15.80 5.59 23.85
CA PHE A 573 15.05 4.65 22.98
C PHE A 573 14.11 5.37 22.01
N SER A 574 13.56 6.50 22.41
CA SER A 574 12.69 7.37 21.59
C SER A 574 13.41 7.98 20.36
N ASP A 575 14.75 8.03 20.36
CA ASP A 575 15.52 8.52 19.22
C ASP A 575 15.71 7.47 18.12
N ILE A 576 15.32 6.21 18.36
CA ILE A 576 15.58 5.08 17.47
C ILE A 576 14.31 4.69 16.73
N MET A 577 14.37 4.70 15.39
CA MET A 577 13.32 4.16 14.52
C MET A 577 13.86 2.94 13.77
N VAL A 578 13.08 1.86 13.78
CA VAL A 578 13.40 0.61 13.08
C VAL A 578 12.53 0.47 11.84
N LEU A 579 13.16 0.30 10.69
CA LEU A 579 12.48 0.07 9.42
C LEU A 579 12.70 -1.38 8.97
N VAL A 580 11.62 -2.07 8.64
CA VAL A 580 11.64 -3.45 8.14
C VAL A 580 11.01 -3.52 6.74
N ARG A 581 11.56 -4.35 5.87
CA ARG A 581 11.03 -4.50 4.51
C ARG A 581 9.68 -5.20 4.48
N LYS A 582 9.49 -6.23 5.34
CA LYS A 582 8.27 -7.02 5.47
C LYS A 582 7.97 -7.27 6.95
N ARG A 583 6.68 -7.34 7.30
CA ARG A 583 6.23 -7.58 8.67
C ARG A 583 6.31 -9.03 9.11
N LEU A 584 6.44 -9.97 8.18
CA LEU A 584 6.39 -11.41 8.43
C LEU A 584 7.28 -11.87 9.60
N HIS A 585 8.42 -11.21 9.80
CA HIS A 585 9.39 -11.56 10.84
C HIS A 585 9.45 -10.55 11.99
N LEU A 586 8.51 -9.61 12.06
CA LEU A 586 8.53 -8.55 13.09
C LEU A 586 8.47 -9.12 14.49
N GLN A 587 7.70 -10.19 14.70
CA GLN A 587 7.56 -10.87 16.00
C GLN A 587 8.89 -11.35 16.59
N ILE A 588 9.82 -11.78 15.74
CA ILE A 588 11.15 -12.25 16.20
C ILE A 588 11.95 -11.08 16.79
N TYR A 589 11.91 -9.91 16.14
CA TYR A 589 12.57 -8.70 16.64
C TYR A 589 11.87 -8.17 17.90
N GLU A 590 10.54 -8.16 17.93
CA GLU A 590 9.77 -7.77 19.12
C GLU A 590 10.10 -8.66 20.31
N HIS A 591 10.24 -9.99 20.08
CA HIS A 591 10.61 -10.94 21.13
C HIS A 591 12.01 -10.65 21.68
N ALA A 592 12.99 -10.40 20.80
CA ALA A 592 14.36 -10.06 21.21
C ALA A 592 14.44 -8.74 21.99
N LEU A 593 13.61 -7.73 21.62
CA LEU A 593 13.50 -6.47 22.35
C LEU A 593 12.89 -6.67 23.75
N ARG A 594 11.81 -7.46 23.86
CA ARG A 594 11.17 -7.79 25.15
C ARG A 594 12.11 -8.55 26.08
N GLN A 595 12.86 -9.52 25.58
CA GLN A 595 13.84 -10.28 26.38
C GLN A 595 14.89 -9.37 27.03
N ARG A 596 15.19 -8.22 26.42
CA ARG A 596 16.17 -7.25 26.93
C ARG A 596 15.53 -6.02 27.59
N HIS A 597 14.23 -6.06 27.87
CA HIS A 597 13.47 -4.96 28.48
C HIS A 597 13.62 -3.62 27.73
N ILE A 598 13.72 -3.69 26.39
CA ILE A 598 13.78 -2.51 25.53
C ILE A 598 12.33 -2.08 25.22
N PRO A 599 11.89 -0.90 25.61
CA PRO A 599 10.57 -0.39 25.28
C PRO A 599 10.47 -0.12 23.76
N PHE A 600 9.35 -0.50 23.13
CA PHE A 600 9.13 -0.27 21.71
C PHE A 600 7.65 -0.07 21.41
N LEU A 601 7.37 0.65 20.34
CA LEU A 601 6.04 0.79 19.76
C LEU A 601 6.04 0.16 18.36
N THR A 602 5.05 -0.67 18.09
CA THR A 602 4.87 -1.27 16.77
C THR A 602 3.69 -0.62 16.06
N SER A 603 3.89 -0.10 14.87
CA SER A 603 2.77 0.29 14.02
C SER A 603 2.10 -0.96 13.44
N ARG A 604 1.17 -1.56 14.17
CA ARG A 604 0.35 -2.64 13.64
C ARG A 604 -0.62 -2.04 12.61
N ARG A 605 -0.53 -2.47 11.34
CA ARG A 605 -1.63 -2.25 10.40
C ARG A 605 -2.70 -3.29 10.70
N GLY A 606 -3.78 -2.86 11.20
CA GLY A 606 -4.92 -3.63 11.58
C GLY A 606 -5.79 -2.80 12.51
N GLY A 607 -5.27 -1.64 12.87
CA GLY A 607 -5.95 -0.74 13.79
C GLY A 607 -6.08 -1.36 15.19
N LEU A 608 -6.95 -0.78 15.94
CA LEU A 608 -7.27 -1.17 17.30
C LEU A 608 -7.66 -2.64 17.42
N LEU A 609 -8.44 -3.16 16.47
CA LEU A 609 -9.01 -4.52 16.51
C LEU A 609 -7.98 -5.67 16.41
N ASN A 610 -6.71 -5.38 16.12
CA ASN A 610 -5.63 -6.38 16.06
C ASN A 610 -4.64 -6.25 17.22
N THR A 611 -5.01 -5.58 18.29
CA THR A 611 -4.26 -5.63 19.55
C THR A 611 -4.73 -6.83 20.38
N LEU A 612 -3.83 -7.43 21.16
CA LEU A 612 -4.14 -8.66 21.91
C LEU A 612 -5.38 -8.50 22.81
N GLU A 613 -5.48 -7.39 23.51
CA GLU A 613 -6.60 -7.09 24.41
C GLU A 613 -7.92 -6.95 23.66
N THR A 614 -7.91 -6.42 22.44
CA THR A 614 -9.13 -6.29 21.65
C THR A 614 -9.47 -7.58 20.88
N GLU A 615 -8.48 -8.37 20.47
CA GLU A 615 -8.68 -9.71 19.92
C GLU A 615 -9.34 -10.62 20.97
N ASP A 616 -8.94 -10.53 22.24
CA ASP A 616 -9.57 -11.27 23.33
C ASP A 616 -11.02 -10.82 23.57
N MET A 617 -11.29 -9.50 23.47
CA MET A 617 -12.66 -8.98 23.57
C MET A 617 -13.53 -9.42 22.38
N GLN A 618 -12.97 -9.47 21.18
CA GLN A 618 -13.67 -10.00 20.00
C GLN A 618 -13.98 -11.48 20.16
N ALA A 619 -13.00 -12.28 20.64
CA ALA A 619 -13.20 -13.70 20.92
C ALA A 619 -14.32 -13.90 21.96
N LEU A 620 -14.33 -13.10 23.04
CA LEU A 620 -15.39 -13.12 24.03
C LEU A 620 -16.76 -12.82 23.39
N LEU A 621 -16.90 -11.74 22.63
CA LEU A 621 -18.18 -11.38 21.99
C LEU A 621 -18.62 -12.47 20.99
N THR A 622 -17.71 -13.01 20.19
CA THR A 622 -18.01 -14.12 19.27
C THR A 622 -18.50 -15.34 20.01
N PHE A 623 -17.86 -15.71 21.12
CA PHE A 623 -18.29 -16.81 21.95
C PHE A 623 -19.68 -16.58 22.59
N LEU A 624 -19.96 -15.36 23.07
CA LEU A 624 -21.27 -15.05 23.69
C LEU A 624 -22.43 -15.21 22.72
N ILE A 625 -22.21 -14.88 21.42
CA ILE A 625 -23.21 -15.05 20.36
C ILE A 625 -23.22 -16.50 19.86
N THR A 626 -22.06 -17.17 19.86
CA THR A 626 -21.87 -18.52 19.30
C THR A 626 -21.25 -19.46 20.34
N PRO A 627 -22.02 -19.98 21.32
CA PRO A 627 -21.48 -20.75 22.45
C PRO A 627 -20.84 -22.09 22.09
N PHE A 628 -20.81 -22.48 20.85
CA PHE A 628 -20.09 -23.66 20.32
C PHE A 628 -18.77 -23.32 19.65
N ALA A 629 -18.34 -22.03 19.65
CA ALA A 629 -17.06 -21.56 19.17
C ALA A 629 -15.96 -21.90 20.19
N ASP A 630 -15.41 -23.11 20.10
CA ASP A 630 -14.48 -23.68 21.08
C ASP A 630 -13.13 -22.94 21.10
N LEU A 631 -12.67 -22.45 19.98
CA LEU A 631 -11.41 -21.70 19.86
C LEU A 631 -11.50 -20.34 20.56
N GLU A 632 -12.57 -19.60 20.31
CA GLU A 632 -12.86 -18.31 20.91
C GLU A 632 -13.08 -18.43 22.42
N LEU A 633 -13.72 -19.53 22.87
CA LEU A 633 -13.80 -19.82 24.28
C LEU A 633 -12.42 -20.09 24.88
N ALA A 634 -11.58 -20.89 24.22
CA ALA A 634 -10.23 -21.18 24.70
C ALA A 634 -9.40 -19.90 24.81
N GLN A 635 -9.45 -19.00 23.81
CA GLN A 635 -8.79 -17.70 23.82
C GLN A 635 -9.30 -16.84 25.00
N THR A 636 -10.60 -16.73 25.16
CA THR A 636 -11.23 -15.98 26.25
C THR A 636 -10.81 -16.51 27.64
N LEU A 637 -10.81 -17.81 27.83
CA LEU A 637 -10.38 -18.45 29.08
C LEU A 637 -8.89 -18.18 29.40
N ARG A 638 -8.05 -18.17 28.38
CA ARG A 638 -6.61 -17.94 28.47
C ARG A 638 -6.26 -16.45 28.70
N SER A 639 -7.13 -15.56 28.29
CA SER A 639 -6.90 -14.10 28.40
C SER A 639 -6.72 -13.64 29.88
N PRO A 640 -6.15 -12.47 30.12
CA PRO A 640 -6.05 -11.89 31.47
C PRO A 640 -7.39 -11.78 32.20
N LEU A 641 -8.50 -11.77 31.47
CA LEU A 641 -9.84 -11.71 32.01
C LEU A 641 -10.13 -12.89 32.96
N PHE A 642 -9.77 -14.11 32.58
CA PHE A 642 -9.97 -15.30 33.38
C PHE A 642 -8.66 -15.93 33.87
N ALA A 643 -7.57 -15.77 33.14
CA ALA A 643 -6.23 -16.24 33.45
C ALA A 643 -6.15 -17.78 33.70
N CYS A 644 -6.96 -18.55 32.97
CA CYS A 644 -6.91 -20.02 33.03
C CYS A 644 -5.56 -20.53 32.51
N THR A 645 -5.03 -21.55 33.11
CA THR A 645 -3.77 -22.20 32.75
C THR A 645 -3.92 -23.17 31.58
N ASP A 646 -2.80 -23.57 30.94
CA ASP A 646 -2.81 -24.64 29.96
C ASP A 646 -3.32 -25.97 30.56
N ALA A 647 -3.05 -26.24 31.84
CA ALA A 647 -3.58 -27.42 32.53
C ALA A 647 -5.12 -27.39 32.63
N ASP A 648 -5.71 -26.23 32.87
CA ASP A 648 -7.16 -26.03 32.89
C ASP A 648 -7.78 -26.31 31.51
N LEU A 649 -7.16 -25.78 30.44
CA LEU A 649 -7.60 -26.02 29.07
C LEU A 649 -7.45 -27.50 28.67
N MET A 650 -6.36 -28.15 29.07
CA MET A 650 -6.16 -29.59 28.85
C MET A 650 -7.22 -30.41 29.59
N GLN A 651 -7.56 -30.08 30.84
CA GLN A 651 -8.62 -30.72 31.59
C GLN A 651 -9.96 -30.60 30.86
N LEU A 652 -10.28 -29.40 30.37
CA LEU A 652 -11.50 -29.15 29.62
C LEU A 652 -11.52 -29.92 28.29
N ALA A 653 -10.41 -29.96 27.57
CA ALA A 653 -10.29 -30.72 26.33
C ALA A 653 -10.40 -32.23 26.51
N ALA A 654 -9.86 -32.78 27.60
CA ALA A 654 -9.89 -34.21 27.91
C ALA A 654 -11.23 -34.69 28.47
N SER A 655 -12.09 -33.79 28.98
CA SER A 655 -13.38 -34.14 29.53
C SER A 655 -14.35 -34.62 28.45
N SER A 656 -15.10 -35.67 28.73
CA SER A 656 -16.15 -36.23 27.86
C SER A 656 -17.54 -35.98 28.45
N ILE A 657 -18.52 -35.70 27.59
CA ILE A 657 -19.91 -35.56 28.04
C ILE A 657 -20.52 -36.95 28.36
N SER A 658 -20.88 -37.20 29.61
CA SER A 658 -21.64 -38.37 30.03
C SER A 658 -23.11 -38.21 29.63
N THR A 659 -23.46 -38.63 28.42
CA THR A 659 -24.86 -38.92 28.06
C THR A 659 -25.05 -40.41 28.29
N GLY A 660 -26.08 -40.83 29.05
CA GLY A 660 -26.38 -42.21 29.42
C GLY A 660 -26.57 -43.22 28.28
N GLY A 661 -25.81 -43.09 27.20
CA GLY A 661 -25.75 -43.96 26.04
C GLY A 661 -24.31 -44.42 25.77
N SER A 662 -24.16 -45.56 25.12
CA SER A 662 -22.95 -46.37 24.96
C SER A 662 -21.78 -45.76 24.17
N GLN A 663 -21.81 -44.50 23.73
CA GLN A 663 -20.67 -43.81 23.12
C GLN A 663 -20.56 -42.37 23.66
N PRO A 664 -19.34 -41.90 24.05
CA PRO A 664 -19.12 -40.53 24.46
C PRO A 664 -19.33 -39.57 23.26
N LYS A 665 -20.33 -38.70 23.35
CA LYS A 665 -20.50 -37.62 22.36
C LYS A 665 -19.50 -36.49 22.67
N HIS A 666 -18.76 -36.06 21.66
CA HIS A 666 -17.92 -34.86 21.71
C HIS A 666 -18.84 -33.62 21.69
N GLY A 667 -19.23 -33.12 22.86
CA GLY A 667 -19.92 -31.83 22.96
C GLY A 667 -18.96 -30.64 22.90
N SER A 668 -19.49 -29.41 22.72
CA SER A 668 -18.69 -28.17 22.74
C SER A 668 -17.97 -28.01 24.09
N TRP A 669 -16.88 -27.26 24.07
CA TRP A 669 -16.14 -26.96 25.31
C TRP A 669 -16.99 -26.23 26.35
N TRP A 670 -17.96 -25.44 25.92
CA TRP A 670 -18.91 -24.80 26.81
C TRP A 670 -19.76 -25.83 27.56
N GLN A 671 -20.30 -26.83 26.88
CA GLN A 671 -21.08 -27.93 27.52
C GLN A 671 -20.22 -28.71 28.50
N ARG A 672 -18.96 -28.96 28.17
CA ARG A 672 -18.01 -29.64 29.07
C ARG A 672 -17.72 -28.80 30.31
N LEU A 673 -17.51 -27.49 30.15
CA LEU A 673 -17.29 -26.54 31.25
C LEU A 673 -18.50 -26.51 32.19
N GLN A 674 -19.73 -26.49 31.65
CA GLN A 674 -20.95 -26.54 32.44
C GLN A 674 -21.05 -27.82 33.30
N GLN A 675 -20.71 -28.99 32.75
CA GLN A 675 -20.73 -30.24 33.48
C GLN A 675 -19.67 -30.30 34.57
N LEU A 676 -18.43 -29.91 34.25
CA LEU A 676 -17.34 -29.89 35.20
C LEU A 676 -17.62 -28.92 36.36
N ALA A 677 -18.18 -27.75 36.06
CA ALA A 677 -18.56 -26.76 37.06
C ALA A 677 -19.67 -27.27 38.00
N ALA A 678 -20.67 -28.02 37.47
CA ALA A 678 -21.74 -28.61 38.25
C ALA A 678 -21.20 -29.64 39.26
N HIS A 679 -20.14 -30.35 38.90
CA HIS A 679 -19.51 -31.36 39.79
C HIS A 679 -18.40 -30.79 40.67
N LYS A 680 -18.14 -29.46 40.62
CA LYS A 680 -17.06 -28.77 41.38
C LYS A 680 -15.66 -29.39 41.15
N GLN A 681 -15.42 -29.94 39.98
CA GLN A 681 -14.17 -30.63 39.61
C GLN A 681 -13.26 -29.75 38.73
N VAL A 682 -13.33 -28.43 38.90
CA VAL A 682 -12.59 -27.45 38.11
C VAL A 682 -11.81 -26.48 39.01
N SER A 683 -10.79 -25.85 38.43
CA SER A 683 -10.06 -24.76 39.09
C SER A 683 -10.97 -23.58 39.43
N PRO A 684 -10.59 -22.76 40.41
CA PRO A 684 -11.32 -21.54 40.76
C PRO A 684 -11.50 -20.59 39.55
N GLU A 685 -10.51 -20.54 38.65
CA GLU A 685 -10.51 -19.74 37.46
C GLU A 685 -11.59 -20.20 36.46
N LEU A 686 -11.66 -21.49 36.21
CA LEU A 686 -12.71 -22.08 35.35
C LEU A 686 -14.10 -21.94 35.96
N LEU A 687 -14.23 -22.08 37.29
CA LEU A 687 -15.51 -21.91 37.98
C LEU A 687 -15.98 -20.44 37.85
N ARG A 688 -15.09 -19.49 38.05
CA ARG A 688 -15.36 -18.08 37.86
C ARG A 688 -15.75 -17.75 36.40
N ALA A 689 -15.02 -18.30 35.44
CA ALA A 689 -15.34 -18.14 34.02
C ALA A 689 -16.75 -18.68 33.70
N HIS A 690 -17.09 -19.84 34.19
CA HIS A 690 -18.43 -20.43 34.04
C HIS A 690 -19.51 -19.50 34.60
N GLN A 691 -19.32 -18.90 35.78
CA GLN A 691 -20.29 -18.02 36.41
C GLN A 691 -20.53 -16.76 35.59
N PHE A 692 -19.50 -16.06 35.19
CA PHE A 692 -19.60 -14.84 34.39
C PHE A 692 -20.17 -15.13 32.99
N LEU A 693 -19.62 -16.07 32.26
CA LEU A 693 -20.06 -16.41 30.91
C LEU A 693 -21.53 -16.89 30.90
N SER A 694 -21.98 -17.62 31.90
CA SER A 694 -23.40 -18.03 32.03
C SER A 694 -24.35 -16.84 32.23
N GLY A 695 -23.89 -15.78 32.89
CA GLY A 695 -24.61 -14.51 33.03
C GLY A 695 -24.64 -13.73 31.73
N TRP A 696 -23.48 -13.52 31.11
CA TRP A 696 -23.32 -12.69 29.91
C TRP A 696 -23.97 -13.28 28.66
N ILE A 697 -23.98 -14.60 28.48
CA ILE A 697 -24.73 -15.26 27.41
C ILE A 697 -26.22 -14.91 27.46
N LYS A 698 -26.79 -14.79 28.65
CA LYS A 698 -28.22 -14.43 28.82
C LYS A 698 -28.51 -12.94 28.55
N LEU A 699 -27.48 -12.10 28.63
CA LEU A 699 -27.54 -10.67 28.37
C LEU A 699 -27.22 -10.32 26.90
N ALA A 700 -26.44 -11.15 26.21
CA ALA A 700 -25.98 -10.90 24.86
C ALA A 700 -27.11 -10.71 23.83
N ASP A 701 -28.26 -11.39 24.02
CA ASP A 701 -29.45 -11.22 23.17
C ASP A 701 -30.35 -10.03 23.58
N LYS A 702 -30.04 -9.36 24.71
CA LYS A 702 -30.94 -8.38 25.30
C LYS A 702 -30.37 -6.97 25.33
N LEU A 703 -29.05 -6.83 25.39
CA LEU A 703 -28.38 -5.55 25.51
C LEU A 703 -27.70 -5.17 24.19
N PRO A 704 -27.67 -3.90 23.85
CA PRO A 704 -26.79 -3.36 22.82
C PRO A 704 -25.33 -3.72 23.13
N VAL A 705 -24.49 -3.82 22.10
CA VAL A 705 -23.10 -4.28 22.28
C VAL A 705 -22.29 -3.38 23.21
N HIS A 706 -22.51 -2.07 23.17
CA HIS A 706 -21.87 -1.12 24.07
C HIS A 706 -22.25 -1.39 25.54
N ASP A 707 -23.54 -1.51 25.83
CA ASP A 707 -24.04 -1.73 27.18
C ASP A 707 -23.64 -3.09 27.75
N LEU A 708 -23.58 -4.12 26.88
CA LEU A 708 -23.06 -5.43 27.23
C LEU A 708 -21.59 -5.34 27.61
N LEU A 709 -20.78 -4.65 26.81
CA LEU A 709 -19.33 -4.47 27.10
C LEU A 709 -19.12 -3.64 28.36
N ASP A 710 -19.87 -2.56 28.58
CA ASP A 710 -19.78 -1.74 29.78
C ASP A 710 -20.08 -2.59 31.02
N HIS A 711 -21.13 -3.40 30.99
CA HIS A 711 -21.45 -4.34 32.04
C HIS A 711 -20.32 -5.35 32.29
N ILE A 712 -19.76 -5.94 31.25
CA ILE A 712 -18.61 -6.88 31.33
C ILE A 712 -17.38 -6.20 31.92
N TYR A 713 -17.06 -4.99 31.46
CA TYR A 713 -15.90 -4.25 31.92
C TYR A 713 -15.98 -3.92 33.41
N PHE A 714 -17.16 -3.54 33.87
CA PHE A 714 -17.41 -3.24 35.27
C PHE A 714 -17.43 -4.51 36.13
N GLU A 715 -18.22 -5.53 35.75
CA GLU A 715 -18.44 -6.74 36.57
C GLU A 715 -17.16 -7.56 36.73
N ALA A 716 -16.37 -7.68 35.67
CA ALA A 716 -15.15 -8.49 35.66
C ALA A 716 -13.87 -7.68 35.89
N ASP A 717 -13.96 -6.37 36.11
CA ASP A 717 -12.82 -5.46 36.31
C ASP A 717 -11.75 -5.62 35.19
N VAL A 718 -12.21 -5.60 33.93
CA VAL A 718 -11.41 -5.94 32.74
C VAL A 718 -10.13 -5.12 32.68
N VAL A 719 -10.24 -3.79 32.79
CA VAL A 719 -9.10 -2.87 32.63
C VAL A 719 -8.01 -3.15 33.67
N HIS A 720 -8.39 -3.33 34.91
CA HIS A 720 -7.44 -3.61 35.98
C HIS A 720 -6.74 -4.96 35.78
N ARG A 721 -7.46 -6.00 35.34
CA ARG A 721 -6.88 -7.32 35.09
C ARG A 721 -5.87 -7.31 33.96
N TYR A 722 -6.18 -6.64 32.86
CA TYR A 722 -5.25 -6.51 31.76
C TYR A 722 -4.02 -5.70 32.13
N VAL A 723 -4.19 -4.59 32.84
CA VAL A 723 -3.08 -3.77 33.34
C VAL A 723 -2.22 -4.56 34.33
N ALA A 724 -2.82 -5.31 35.26
CA ALA A 724 -2.07 -6.11 36.23
C ALA A 724 -1.29 -7.30 35.62
N ALA A 725 -1.72 -7.79 34.45
CA ALA A 725 -1.07 -8.91 33.76
C ALA A 725 0.12 -8.48 32.89
N LEU A 726 0.35 -7.19 32.69
CA LEU A 726 1.30 -6.64 31.73
C LEU A 726 2.39 -5.79 32.40
N PRO A 727 3.56 -5.61 31.73
CA PRO A 727 4.58 -4.67 32.17
C PRO A 727 4.06 -3.23 32.28
N VAL A 728 4.60 -2.46 33.24
CA VAL A 728 4.16 -1.09 33.55
C VAL A 728 4.19 -0.17 32.32
N GLU A 729 5.15 -0.39 31.42
CA GLU A 729 5.34 0.39 30.19
C GLU A 729 4.16 0.26 29.21
N LEU A 730 3.37 -0.80 29.31
CA LEU A 730 2.22 -1.05 28.43
C LEU A 730 0.88 -0.64 29.04
N HIS A 731 0.84 -0.25 30.33
CA HIS A 731 -0.40 0.00 31.05
C HIS A 731 -1.27 1.08 30.40
N GLU A 732 -0.67 2.23 30.01
CA GLU A 732 -1.41 3.33 29.39
C GLU A 732 -1.90 2.95 27.98
N LEU A 733 -1.10 2.22 27.22
CA LEU A 733 -1.47 1.78 25.87
C LEU A 733 -2.67 0.82 25.91
N VAL A 734 -2.61 -0.18 26.78
CA VAL A 734 -3.69 -1.18 26.93
C VAL A 734 -4.97 -0.56 27.43
N ARG A 735 -4.86 0.37 28.40
CA ARG A 735 -6.02 1.15 28.88
C ARG A 735 -6.67 1.94 27.75
N ALA A 736 -5.86 2.65 26.97
CA ALA A 736 -6.34 3.43 25.82
C ALA A 736 -7.00 2.53 24.75
N ASN A 737 -6.43 1.36 24.46
CA ASN A 737 -6.98 0.41 23.49
C ASN A 737 -8.33 -0.16 23.95
N LEU A 738 -8.44 -0.57 25.22
CA LEU A 738 -9.70 -1.07 25.77
C LEU A 738 -10.79 0.02 25.80
N GLN A 739 -10.43 1.27 26.11
CA GLN A 739 -11.37 2.40 26.04
C GLN A 739 -11.79 2.72 24.62
N ALA A 740 -10.85 2.69 23.67
CA ALA A 740 -11.16 2.91 22.26
C ALA A 740 -12.05 1.81 21.66
N PHE A 741 -11.91 0.56 22.12
CA PHE A 741 -12.77 -0.54 21.74
C PHE A 741 -14.22 -0.31 22.17
N MET A 742 -14.45 0.23 23.37
CA MET A 742 -15.76 0.69 23.83
C MET A 742 -16.34 1.78 22.92
N GLY A 743 -15.48 2.71 22.47
CA GLY A 743 -15.89 3.75 21.53
C GLY A 743 -16.33 3.21 20.16
N ILE A 744 -15.71 2.14 19.66
CA ILE A 744 -16.17 1.46 18.44
C ILE A 744 -17.55 0.85 18.66
N ALA A 745 -17.75 0.14 19.78
CA ALA A 745 -19.04 -0.48 20.10
C ALA A 745 -20.17 0.56 20.15
N LEU A 746 -19.92 1.73 20.73
CA LEU A 746 -20.88 2.84 20.77
C LEU A 746 -21.23 3.33 19.37
N ASN A 747 -20.25 3.44 18.46
CA ASN A 747 -20.47 3.89 17.08
C ASN A 747 -21.27 2.87 16.24
N VAL A 748 -21.12 1.58 16.50
CA VAL A 748 -21.87 0.53 15.81
C VAL A 748 -23.37 0.60 16.17
N ASP A 749 -23.69 0.92 17.42
CA ASP A 749 -25.06 1.02 17.90
C ASP A 749 -25.71 2.41 17.71
N ALA A 750 -24.92 3.45 17.37
CA ALA A 750 -25.36 4.85 17.27
C ALA A 750 -26.37 5.15 16.13
N GLY A 751 -27.32 4.32 15.91
CA GLY A 751 -28.42 4.48 14.95
C GLY A 751 -29.59 3.54 15.19
N ARG A 752 -29.55 2.76 16.26
CA ARG A 752 -30.57 1.75 16.58
C ARG A 752 -31.32 2.01 17.90
N TYR A 753 -31.13 3.18 18.50
CA TYR A 753 -31.92 3.61 19.65
C TYR A 753 -33.19 4.33 19.23
#